data_00537bbf679127997b6ec5925c22e397
#
_entry.id   00537bbf679127997b6ec5925c22e397
#
_cell.length_a   1.000
_cell.length_b   1.000
_cell.length_c   1.000
_cell.angle_alpha   90.00
_cell.angle_beta   90.00
_cell.angle_gamma   90.00
#
_symmetry.space_group_name_H-M   'P 1'
#
loop_
_entity.id
_entity.type
_entity.pdbx_description
1 polymer ?
#
loop_
_entity_poly.entity_id
_entity_poly.type
_entity_poly.pdbx_seq_one_letter_code
_entity_poly.pdbx_strand_id
1 'polypeptide(L)'
;MAGLLVPTAALPASAAAATATTAWQNGSFHVDTPNVVRRSDIVLGKPNSAGAQSLPLGNGSLGTAVWAANGFTAQLNRSDTLPGRKSPGQVTIPGLSKMTGAADFKGYLDLYTGVLNESGGGMTLKAWVSATKDELVVDVTGADPNAAQSASVSLWSGRSPQAAASGAIGTLAETWVDNQEAGSSGRTFGSLAALSAGGRGVSAQVVNSTQVKVNFTPNADGSFRVIAGAPTWTGGSAGSTASALLGSDAAAAESSLLSTQQSWWANYWANSGILEANSSDGQAQYMETLRTIYLFMEAASMRGAIPGSQAGVADMFNFGQDHQNWTPSATWLWNLRTQISANMSSGNFALNIPIFNLYQNNLPAIEAWTKQQMGGLPGACVPEVMRFNGNGGDPSPGANAACSRPGSPNWNALDVTSGAEISLYVWQQYQDTGDVNFLRTYYPLMRDSATFLLAYQKVGSDGKLHAVANAHETQWAVQDPTTDLAADAALFPAVVSAAKLLNTDTSLQTQLTTALGQIPPWARTDYGHTQVLPPSADSSNNDVIAWSYQPTATTRNGENIDLEPVWPYNLITDDPGALHDLAVRTYNHRVFYGAGNDWNMDAIDAARLGMASEVASRLVAITQAHQVYINGLSDLGSSVGTEGYIEQLSGVATALDEALVQDYDGTLRIAPAWPAGWDVSGTVAVQGNTRVNVQVQGGSPVTVAIQAGSSRTMKVRNPWPGKAVQVVNGSGNAVVVSSTTATTFDVPVVSGQSYLVEQVAAPTTALPYAQVSGSPATTARHLGTVQIGIDGSGGTPGNGSVVSFKAHANGDYVTADNAGAAPLIANRTAIGPWEQFDLIDQGNGSVALRAHANDKYVTADNAGADPLLAKVTAVGTWEQFQLVHNGDGSVSLKSMINGDYVTAENAGADPLIANRTTIGPWEEFDLIDD
;
A
#
# COMPACT_ATOMS: atom_id res chain seq x y z
N MET A 1 15.49 21.81 -69.04
CA MET A 1 15.54 22.12 -67.63
C MET A 1 14.14 22.18 -67.14
N ALA A 2 13.70 21.11 -66.54
CA ALA A 2 12.40 21.03 -65.83
C ALA A 2 12.71 20.86 -64.36
N GLY A 3 12.36 21.87 -63.55
CA GLY A 3 12.56 21.86 -62.11
C GLY A 3 11.49 20.99 -61.42
N LEU A 4 11.91 19.98 -60.67
CA LEU A 4 11.06 19.25 -59.73
C LEU A 4 10.83 20.14 -58.50
N LEU A 5 9.58 20.51 -58.29
CA LEU A 5 9.12 21.04 -57.00
C LEU A 5 8.85 19.82 -56.06
N VAL A 6 9.63 19.71 -55.00
CA VAL A 6 9.38 18.78 -53.89
C VAL A 6 8.37 19.47 -52.97
N PRO A 7 7.24 18.84 -52.61
CA PRO A 7 6.33 19.37 -51.57
C PRO A 7 6.97 19.25 -50.20
N THR A 8 7.17 20.35 -49.51
CA THR A 8 7.53 20.38 -48.09
C THR A 8 6.32 19.86 -47.29
N ALA A 9 6.48 18.69 -46.66
CA ALA A 9 5.54 18.21 -45.67
C ALA A 9 5.53 19.20 -44.48
N ALA A 10 4.36 19.74 -44.16
CA ALA A 10 4.14 20.49 -42.94
C ALA A 10 4.32 19.55 -41.72
N LEU A 11 5.22 19.92 -40.81
CA LEU A 11 5.34 19.32 -39.52
C LEU A 11 3.98 19.43 -38.79
N PRO A 12 3.53 18.41 -38.08
CA PRO A 12 2.31 18.53 -37.26
C PRO A 12 2.51 19.64 -36.25
N ALA A 13 1.53 20.51 -36.12
CA ALA A 13 1.51 21.56 -35.12
C ALA A 13 1.63 20.91 -33.73
N SER A 14 2.66 21.30 -32.97
CA SER A 14 2.75 20.91 -31.57
C SER A 14 1.45 21.34 -30.89
N ALA A 15 0.82 20.40 -30.18
CA ALA A 15 -0.29 20.72 -29.30
C ALA A 15 0.18 21.85 -28.38
N ALA A 16 -0.60 22.95 -28.34
CA ALA A 16 -0.30 24.05 -27.43
C ALA A 16 -0.25 23.48 -26.01
N ALA A 17 0.86 23.67 -25.29
CA ALA A 17 0.95 23.27 -23.90
C ALA A 17 -0.24 23.85 -23.14
N ALA A 18 -0.93 23.01 -22.39
CA ALA A 18 -2.05 23.45 -21.56
C ALA A 18 -1.58 24.57 -20.64
N THR A 19 -2.38 25.63 -20.52
CA THR A 19 -2.05 26.74 -19.63
C THR A 19 -2.07 26.25 -18.19
N ALA A 20 -0.97 26.44 -17.46
CA ALA A 20 -0.89 26.07 -16.04
C ALA A 20 -2.02 26.75 -15.24
N THR A 21 -2.56 26.03 -14.26
CA THR A 21 -3.66 26.49 -13.39
C THR A 21 -3.28 26.36 -11.94
N THR A 22 -4.00 27.03 -11.05
CA THR A 22 -3.81 26.89 -9.60
C THR A 22 -5.14 26.58 -8.91
N ALA A 23 -5.09 25.69 -7.94
CA ALA A 23 -6.22 25.45 -7.03
C ALA A 23 -6.24 26.42 -5.82
N TRP A 24 -5.29 27.35 -5.77
CA TRP A 24 -5.24 28.35 -4.73
C TRP A 24 -6.15 29.54 -5.04
N GLN A 25 -7.09 29.79 -4.16
CA GLN A 25 -7.98 30.95 -4.28
C GLN A 25 -8.43 31.42 -2.90
N ASN A 26 -8.49 32.74 -2.66
CA ASN A 26 -8.98 33.35 -1.42
C ASN A 26 -8.31 32.84 -0.13
N GLY A 27 -7.01 32.55 -0.18
CA GLY A 27 -6.24 32.08 0.96
C GLY A 27 -6.39 30.60 1.30
N SER A 28 -6.99 29.83 0.40
CA SER A 28 -7.22 28.39 0.58
C SER A 28 -6.87 27.59 -0.68
N PHE A 29 -6.45 26.35 -0.49
CA PHE A 29 -6.26 25.35 -1.53
C PHE A 29 -7.54 24.53 -1.64
N HIS A 30 -8.14 24.47 -2.82
CA HIS A 30 -9.45 23.90 -3.05
C HIS A 30 -9.36 22.55 -3.73
N VAL A 31 -9.89 21.52 -3.08
CA VAL A 31 -9.94 20.14 -3.57
C VAL A 31 -11.38 19.62 -3.49
N ASP A 32 -11.85 18.99 -4.52
CA ASP A 32 -13.06 18.17 -4.52
C ASP A 32 -12.73 16.79 -3.94
N THR A 33 -12.52 16.76 -2.63
CA THR A 33 -12.08 15.55 -1.91
C THR A 33 -12.91 14.30 -2.23
N PRO A 34 -14.25 14.35 -2.27
CA PRO A 34 -15.04 13.17 -2.63
C PRO A 34 -14.68 12.57 -3.99
N ASN A 35 -14.57 13.42 -5.01
CA ASN A 35 -14.33 12.96 -6.37
C ASN A 35 -12.85 12.62 -6.63
N VAL A 36 -11.90 13.27 -5.94
CA VAL A 36 -10.49 12.89 -5.99
C VAL A 36 -10.27 11.52 -5.37
N VAL A 37 -10.84 11.22 -4.20
CA VAL A 37 -10.73 9.90 -3.57
C VAL A 37 -11.38 8.82 -4.44
N ARG A 38 -12.57 9.08 -5.02
CA ARG A 38 -13.28 8.14 -5.87
C ARG A 38 -12.61 7.83 -7.22
N ARG A 39 -11.61 8.62 -7.63
CA ARG A 39 -10.73 8.24 -8.75
C ARG A 39 -10.08 6.88 -8.54
N SER A 40 -9.93 6.49 -7.28
CA SER A 40 -9.26 5.26 -6.83
C SER A 40 -10.24 4.15 -6.41
N ASP A 41 -11.55 4.31 -6.63
CA ASP A 41 -12.54 3.27 -6.32
C ASP A 41 -12.18 1.96 -7.02
N ILE A 42 -12.38 0.84 -6.32
CA ILE A 42 -12.08 -0.49 -6.88
C ILE A 42 -13.32 -0.99 -7.60
N VAL A 43 -13.23 -1.09 -8.92
CA VAL A 43 -14.37 -1.43 -9.80
C VAL A 43 -14.41 -2.92 -10.10
N LEU A 44 -15.59 -3.50 -10.05
CA LEU A 44 -15.86 -4.89 -10.39
C LEU A 44 -16.79 -4.94 -11.63
N GLY A 45 -16.23 -5.20 -12.79
CA GLY A 45 -16.97 -5.43 -14.02
C GLY A 45 -17.60 -6.83 -14.10
N LYS A 46 -17.06 -7.78 -13.33
CA LYS A 46 -17.60 -9.12 -13.07
C LYS A 46 -17.45 -9.46 -11.57
N PRO A 47 -18.18 -10.44 -11.03
CA PRO A 47 -18.10 -10.79 -9.61
C PRO A 47 -16.70 -11.27 -9.20
N ASN A 48 -16.22 -10.82 -8.06
CA ASN A 48 -15.01 -11.28 -7.41
C ASN A 48 -15.25 -12.64 -6.75
N SER A 49 -15.17 -13.72 -7.51
CA SER A 49 -15.64 -15.04 -7.11
C SER A 49 -14.72 -15.83 -6.16
N ALA A 50 -13.49 -15.38 -5.95
CA ALA A 50 -12.51 -16.05 -5.11
C ALA A 50 -12.07 -15.18 -3.93
N GLY A 51 -11.64 -15.78 -2.81
CA GLY A 51 -11.12 -15.08 -1.66
C GLY A 51 -9.92 -14.18 -1.98
N ALA A 52 -9.04 -14.60 -2.89
CA ALA A 52 -7.94 -13.80 -3.39
C ALA A 52 -8.38 -12.53 -4.18
N GLN A 53 -9.64 -12.44 -4.56
CA GLN A 53 -10.25 -11.27 -5.19
C GLN A 53 -11.07 -10.44 -4.20
N SER A 54 -10.89 -10.65 -2.89
CA SER A 54 -11.69 -9.99 -1.87
C SER A 54 -11.46 -8.48 -1.83
N LEU A 55 -12.52 -7.76 -1.41
CA LEU A 55 -12.47 -6.32 -1.13
C LEU A 55 -12.44 -6.08 0.38
N PRO A 56 -11.61 -5.13 0.85
CA PRO A 56 -11.46 -4.83 2.27
C PRO A 56 -12.56 -3.89 2.76
N LEU A 57 -13.19 -4.21 3.91
CA LEU A 57 -14.04 -3.30 4.67
C LEU A 57 -13.62 -3.33 6.14
N GLY A 58 -13.68 -2.21 6.85
CA GLY A 58 -13.27 -2.22 8.25
C GLY A 58 -13.54 -0.92 8.99
N ASN A 59 -13.45 -1.01 10.34
CA ASN A 59 -13.57 0.13 11.23
C ASN A 59 -12.35 0.31 12.16
N GLY A 60 -11.25 -0.41 11.85
CA GLY A 60 -10.03 -0.40 12.64
C GLY A 60 -9.99 -1.37 13.83
N SER A 61 -11.13 -1.98 14.20
CA SER A 61 -11.25 -3.03 15.23
C SER A 61 -11.79 -4.33 14.66
N LEU A 62 -12.76 -4.25 13.78
CA LEU A 62 -13.29 -5.32 12.94
C LEU A 62 -12.93 -5.02 11.49
N GLY A 63 -12.30 -5.96 10.82
CA GLY A 63 -12.07 -5.96 9.39
C GLY A 63 -12.77 -7.13 8.72
N THR A 64 -13.05 -6.99 7.43
CA THR A 64 -13.63 -8.06 6.63
C THR A 64 -12.99 -8.09 5.25
N ALA A 65 -12.79 -9.31 4.73
CA ALA A 65 -12.54 -9.57 3.32
C ALA A 65 -13.85 -10.05 2.69
N VAL A 66 -14.30 -9.39 1.61
CA VAL A 66 -15.62 -9.65 1.00
C VAL A 66 -15.45 -10.11 -0.44
N TRP A 67 -16.13 -11.24 -0.80
CA TRP A 67 -16.15 -11.75 -2.18
C TRP A 67 -17.48 -12.44 -2.51
N ALA A 68 -17.72 -12.68 -3.80
CA ALA A 68 -19.01 -13.10 -4.32
C ALA A 68 -19.25 -14.62 -4.29
N ALA A 69 -18.36 -15.45 -3.73
CA ALA A 69 -18.61 -16.88 -3.64
C ALA A 69 -19.87 -17.18 -2.82
N ASN A 70 -20.61 -18.21 -3.22
CA ASN A 70 -21.90 -18.59 -2.60
C ASN A 70 -22.91 -17.41 -2.50
N GLY A 71 -22.91 -16.55 -3.50
CA GLY A 71 -23.71 -15.33 -3.54
C GLY A 71 -23.00 -14.14 -2.88
N PHE A 72 -22.71 -14.23 -1.61
CA PHE A 72 -21.92 -13.27 -0.85
C PHE A 72 -21.21 -14.01 0.28
N THR A 73 -19.92 -13.79 0.39
CA THR A 73 -19.10 -14.29 1.50
C THR A 73 -18.29 -13.16 2.09
N ALA A 74 -18.22 -13.07 3.41
CA ALA A 74 -17.36 -12.14 4.13
C ALA A 74 -16.63 -12.87 5.26
N GLN A 75 -15.31 -12.82 5.27
CA GLN A 75 -14.52 -13.30 6.39
C GLN A 75 -14.36 -12.17 7.41
N LEU A 76 -14.76 -12.41 8.66
CA LEU A 76 -14.59 -11.49 9.78
C LEU A 76 -13.19 -11.67 10.35
N ASN A 77 -12.47 -10.56 10.63
CA ASN A 77 -11.12 -10.59 11.18
C ASN A 77 -10.96 -9.59 12.31
N ARG A 78 -10.09 -9.93 13.27
CA ARG A 78 -9.71 -9.05 14.39
C ARG A 78 -8.24 -9.25 14.75
N SER A 79 -7.55 -8.15 15.06
CA SER A 79 -6.15 -8.21 15.50
C SER A 79 -5.97 -8.65 16.95
N ASP A 80 -7.02 -8.58 17.78
CA ASP A 80 -7.00 -8.86 19.22
C ASP A 80 -7.40 -10.30 19.61
N THR A 81 -7.68 -11.18 18.65
CA THR A 81 -7.97 -12.60 18.87
C THR A 81 -6.69 -13.45 18.94
N LEU A 82 -5.77 -12.99 19.76
CA LEU A 82 -4.42 -13.52 19.95
C LEU A 82 -4.41 -14.92 20.64
N PRO A 83 -3.32 -15.70 20.54
CA PRO A 83 -2.07 -15.40 19.84
C PRO A 83 -2.14 -15.62 18.31
N GLY A 84 -3.04 -16.46 17.81
CA GLY A 84 -3.11 -16.84 16.40
C GLY A 84 -3.89 -15.87 15.50
N ARG A 85 -4.42 -14.76 16.03
CA ARG A 85 -5.32 -13.84 15.33
C ARG A 85 -6.48 -14.58 14.64
N LYS A 86 -7.13 -15.45 15.42
CA LYS A 86 -8.19 -16.34 14.93
C LYS A 86 -9.39 -15.55 14.42
N SER A 87 -9.88 -15.91 13.24
CA SER A 87 -11.06 -15.30 12.65
C SER A 87 -12.33 -15.60 13.49
N PRO A 88 -13.23 -14.63 13.71
CA PRO A 88 -14.57 -14.86 14.27
C PRO A 88 -15.47 -15.71 13.37
N GLY A 89 -15.16 -15.87 12.06
CA GLY A 89 -15.89 -16.73 11.16
C GLY A 89 -16.14 -16.15 9.78
N GLN A 90 -16.73 -16.96 8.92
CA GLN A 90 -17.16 -16.54 7.58
C GLN A 90 -18.69 -16.43 7.53
N VAL A 91 -19.17 -15.27 7.10
CA VAL A 91 -20.59 -14.99 6.84
C VAL A 91 -20.90 -15.33 5.39
N THR A 92 -22.00 -16.05 5.12
CA THR A 92 -22.46 -16.35 3.77
C THR A 92 -23.93 -16.02 3.59
N ILE A 93 -24.29 -15.50 2.40
CA ILE A 93 -25.69 -15.15 2.01
C ILE A 93 -25.97 -15.77 0.62
N PRO A 94 -26.35 -17.07 0.57
CA PRO A 94 -26.47 -17.79 -0.69
C PRO A 94 -27.54 -17.22 -1.65
N GLY A 95 -28.59 -16.56 -1.13
CA GLY A 95 -29.65 -15.96 -1.93
C GLY A 95 -29.18 -14.85 -2.88
N LEU A 96 -27.99 -14.32 -2.68
CA LEU A 96 -27.40 -13.31 -3.56
C LEU A 96 -26.75 -13.89 -4.82
N SER A 97 -26.68 -15.22 -4.98
CA SER A 97 -26.19 -15.86 -6.22
C SER A 97 -26.98 -15.45 -7.46
N LYS A 98 -28.23 -15.04 -7.31
CA LYS A 98 -29.05 -14.49 -8.42
C LYS A 98 -28.48 -13.15 -8.92
N MET A 99 -27.98 -12.33 -8.02
CA MET A 99 -27.34 -11.04 -8.35
C MET A 99 -25.95 -11.25 -8.92
N THR A 100 -25.10 -12.01 -8.24
CA THR A 100 -23.72 -12.23 -8.65
C THR A 100 -23.56 -13.15 -9.86
N GLY A 101 -24.59 -13.94 -10.22
CA GLY A 101 -24.64 -14.72 -11.46
C GLY A 101 -25.33 -14.02 -12.63
N ALA A 102 -25.73 -12.76 -12.46
CA ALA A 102 -26.46 -12.03 -13.49
C ALA A 102 -25.50 -11.44 -14.55
N ALA A 103 -25.87 -11.48 -15.81
CA ALA A 103 -25.07 -10.93 -16.91
C ALA A 103 -24.90 -9.39 -16.85
N ASP A 104 -25.80 -8.71 -16.13
CA ASP A 104 -25.75 -7.26 -15.90
C ASP A 104 -25.11 -6.89 -14.57
N PHE A 105 -24.30 -7.81 -13.99
CA PHE A 105 -23.59 -7.53 -12.75
C PHE A 105 -22.64 -6.34 -12.89
N LYS A 106 -22.64 -5.49 -11.87
CA LYS A 106 -21.67 -4.40 -11.66
C LYS A 106 -21.43 -4.23 -10.18
N GLY A 107 -20.18 -3.93 -9.82
CA GLY A 107 -19.81 -3.62 -8.45
C GLY A 107 -18.71 -2.58 -8.35
N TYR A 108 -18.60 -1.93 -7.21
CA TYR A 108 -17.46 -1.09 -6.85
C TYR A 108 -17.39 -0.85 -5.34
N LEU A 109 -16.18 -0.72 -4.84
CA LEU A 109 -15.94 -0.24 -3.49
C LEU A 109 -15.71 1.28 -3.56
N ASP A 110 -16.67 2.06 -2.99
CA ASP A 110 -16.54 3.50 -2.81
C ASP A 110 -15.58 3.78 -1.64
N LEU A 111 -14.33 4.12 -1.93
CA LEU A 111 -13.30 4.38 -0.92
C LEU A 111 -13.61 5.63 -0.08
N TYR A 112 -14.35 6.59 -0.65
CA TYR A 112 -14.74 7.80 0.08
C TYR A 112 -15.73 7.53 1.21
N THR A 113 -16.59 6.52 1.06
CA THR A 113 -17.61 6.18 2.07
C THR A 113 -17.37 4.85 2.78
N GLY A 114 -16.43 4.05 2.31
CA GLY A 114 -16.17 2.69 2.82
C GLY A 114 -17.37 1.74 2.60
N VAL A 115 -18.06 1.87 1.46
CA VAL A 115 -19.25 1.08 1.13
C VAL A 115 -19.02 0.31 -0.18
N LEU A 116 -19.14 -1.00 -0.11
CA LEU A 116 -19.24 -1.86 -1.30
C LEU A 116 -20.65 -1.74 -1.87
N ASN A 117 -20.73 -1.43 -3.14
CA ASN A 117 -21.99 -1.34 -3.91
C ASN A 117 -21.97 -2.38 -5.02
N GLU A 118 -22.99 -3.21 -5.09
CA GLU A 118 -23.16 -4.22 -6.15
C GLU A 118 -24.59 -4.21 -6.69
N SER A 119 -24.75 -4.59 -7.95
CA SER A 119 -26.06 -4.73 -8.59
C SER A 119 -26.04 -5.81 -9.67
N GLY A 120 -27.19 -6.44 -9.92
CA GLY A 120 -27.38 -7.42 -10.98
C GLY A 120 -28.70 -8.15 -10.82
N GLY A 121 -29.30 -8.61 -11.95
CA GLY A 121 -30.54 -9.38 -11.95
C GLY A 121 -31.73 -8.67 -11.28
N GLY A 122 -31.72 -7.32 -11.28
CA GLY A 122 -32.77 -6.49 -10.65
C GLY A 122 -32.59 -6.33 -9.12
N MET A 123 -31.48 -6.80 -8.53
CA MET A 123 -31.15 -6.64 -7.13
C MET A 123 -30.05 -5.60 -6.98
N THR A 124 -29.98 -4.95 -5.79
CA THR A 124 -28.84 -4.12 -5.37
C THR A 124 -28.42 -4.50 -3.98
N LEU A 125 -27.12 -4.33 -3.70
CA LEU A 125 -26.49 -4.56 -2.42
C LEU A 125 -25.62 -3.36 -2.02
N LYS A 126 -25.66 -3.02 -0.74
CA LYS A 126 -24.65 -2.18 -0.08
C LYS A 126 -24.10 -2.93 1.13
N ALA A 127 -22.78 -3.05 1.22
CA ALA A 127 -22.14 -3.67 2.38
C ALA A 127 -21.05 -2.74 2.96
N TRP A 128 -20.99 -2.66 4.29
CA TRP A 128 -19.98 -1.88 5.01
C TRP A 128 -19.76 -2.44 6.42
N VAL A 129 -18.58 -2.23 6.97
CA VAL A 129 -18.35 -2.38 8.41
C VAL A 129 -18.64 -1.04 9.06
N SER A 130 -19.55 -1.00 10.05
CA SER A 130 -19.96 0.24 10.72
C SER A 130 -18.76 0.97 11.30
N ALA A 131 -18.60 2.25 11.00
CA ALA A 131 -17.46 3.06 11.45
C ALA A 131 -17.35 3.19 12.98
N THR A 132 -18.42 2.90 13.71
CA THR A 132 -18.55 3.10 15.16
C THR A 132 -18.92 1.85 15.97
N LYS A 133 -19.25 0.74 15.30
CA LYS A 133 -19.60 -0.54 15.93
C LYS A 133 -18.92 -1.70 15.21
N ASP A 134 -18.55 -2.74 15.94
CA ASP A 134 -17.92 -3.94 15.39
C ASP A 134 -18.97 -4.85 14.72
N GLU A 135 -19.57 -4.33 13.64
CA GLU A 135 -20.60 -5.03 12.86
C GLU A 135 -20.48 -4.79 11.35
N LEU A 136 -20.62 -5.87 10.59
CA LEU A 136 -20.81 -5.85 9.15
C LEU A 136 -22.30 -5.71 8.87
N VAL A 137 -22.69 -4.77 8.06
CA VAL A 137 -24.06 -4.53 7.58
C VAL A 137 -24.11 -4.83 6.09
N VAL A 138 -25.10 -5.62 5.67
CA VAL A 138 -25.37 -5.95 4.26
C VAL A 138 -26.84 -5.64 3.98
N ASP A 139 -27.11 -4.54 3.29
CA ASP A 139 -28.44 -4.10 2.88
C ASP A 139 -28.74 -4.50 1.42
N VAL A 140 -29.85 -5.13 1.18
CA VAL A 140 -30.27 -5.64 -0.12
C VAL A 140 -31.65 -5.13 -0.49
N THR A 141 -31.84 -4.76 -1.76
CA THR A 141 -33.16 -4.43 -2.34
C THR A 141 -33.42 -5.24 -3.62
N GLY A 142 -34.68 -5.30 -4.09
CA GLY A 142 -35.03 -5.99 -5.31
C GLY A 142 -35.09 -7.52 -5.23
N ALA A 143 -34.96 -8.08 -4.02
CA ALA A 143 -35.17 -9.52 -3.83
C ALA A 143 -36.65 -9.92 -4.00
N ASP A 144 -36.91 -11.18 -4.37
CA ASP A 144 -38.28 -11.70 -4.39
C ASP A 144 -38.88 -11.71 -2.98
N PRO A 145 -39.96 -10.92 -2.73
CA PRO A 145 -40.51 -10.80 -1.39
C PRO A 145 -41.18 -12.10 -0.86
N ASN A 146 -41.31 -13.12 -1.68
CA ASN A 146 -41.88 -14.41 -1.30
C ASN A 146 -40.83 -15.53 -1.23
N ALA A 147 -39.60 -15.29 -1.66
CA ALA A 147 -38.52 -16.28 -1.60
C ALA A 147 -37.91 -16.33 -0.22
N ALA A 148 -37.83 -17.53 0.40
CA ALA A 148 -37.11 -17.74 1.65
C ALA A 148 -35.63 -17.45 1.45
N GLN A 149 -35.05 -16.70 2.38
CA GLN A 149 -33.65 -16.31 2.44
C GLN A 149 -33.00 -16.86 3.69
N SER A 150 -31.67 -16.92 3.65
CA SER A 150 -30.87 -17.23 4.84
C SER A 150 -29.48 -16.63 4.79
N ALA A 151 -28.93 -16.38 5.96
CA ALA A 151 -27.52 -16.10 6.16
C ALA A 151 -26.95 -17.06 7.20
N SER A 152 -25.68 -17.40 7.08
CA SER A 152 -24.99 -18.22 8.09
C SER A 152 -23.64 -17.60 8.47
N VAL A 153 -23.16 -17.88 9.68
CA VAL A 153 -21.77 -17.71 10.08
C VAL A 153 -21.20 -19.05 10.48
N SER A 154 -20.00 -19.35 9.99
CA SER A 154 -19.33 -20.63 10.16
C SER A 154 -17.87 -20.42 10.58
N LEU A 155 -17.38 -21.32 11.47
CA LEU A 155 -15.97 -21.45 11.82
C LEU A 155 -15.36 -22.66 11.12
N TRP A 156 -14.02 -22.69 11.03
CA TRP A 156 -13.26 -23.78 10.44
C TRP A 156 -13.31 -25.08 11.27
N SER A 157 -13.01 -26.19 10.64
CA SER A 157 -12.82 -27.47 11.32
C SER A 157 -11.70 -27.37 12.35
N GLY A 158 -11.87 -28.01 13.50
CA GLY A 158 -10.91 -27.92 14.61
C GLY A 158 -11.20 -26.81 15.64
N ARG A 159 -12.09 -25.87 15.33
CA ARG A 159 -12.61 -24.90 16.31
C ARG A 159 -13.70 -25.56 17.17
N SER A 160 -13.86 -25.12 18.41
CA SER A 160 -14.78 -25.69 19.39
C SER A 160 -15.66 -24.64 20.07
N PRO A 161 -16.41 -23.82 19.29
CA PRO A 161 -17.24 -22.78 19.86
C PRO A 161 -18.46 -23.33 20.57
N GLN A 162 -19.02 -22.57 21.48
CA GLN A 162 -20.39 -22.72 21.97
C GLN A 162 -21.32 -22.08 20.93
N ALA A 163 -22.01 -22.91 20.17
CA ALA A 163 -23.03 -22.45 19.24
C ALA A 163 -24.38 -22.28 19.98
N ALA A 164 -25.05 -21.13 19.79
CA ALA A 164 -26.37 -20.87 20.39
C ALA A 164 -27.26 -20.07 19.43
N ALA A 165 -28.58 -20.22 19.60
CA ALA A 165 -29.57 -19.45 18.87
C ALA A 165 -30.71 -19.05 19.82
N SER A 166 -31.13 -17.78 19.78
CA SER A 166 -32.22 -17.23 20.59
C SER A 166 -32.99 -16.17 19.81
N GLY A 167 -34.26 -16.42 19.54
CA GLY A 167 -35.10 -15.52 18.72
C GLY A 167 -34.49 -15.32 17.32
N ALA A 168 -34.10 -14.10 16.99
CA ALA A 168 -33.51 -13.69 15.73
C ALA A 168 -31.97 -13.70 15.70
N ILE A 169 -31.28 -14.08 16.80
CA ILE A 169 -29.84 -13.97 16.92
C ILE A 169 -29.21 -15.35 17.10
N GLY A 170 -28.23 -15.66 16.23
CA GLY A 170 -27.32 -16.81 16.34
C GLY A 170 -25.94 -16.36 16.80
N THR A 171 -25.26 -17.17 17.64
CA THR A 171 -23.91 -16.86 18.13
C THR A 171 -22.98 -18.06 18.06
N LEU A 172 -21.70 -17.80 17.75
CA LEU A 172 -20.58 -18.72 17.94
C LEU A 172 -19.59 -18.04 18.89
N ALA A 173 -19.32 -18.63 20.04
CA ALA A 173 -18.48 -18.04 21.06
C ALA A 173 -17.43 -19.07 21.55
N GLU A 174 -16.17 -18.69 21.61
CA GLU A 174 -15.08 -19.56 22.01
C GLU A 174 -14.04 -18.77 22.82
N THR A 175 -13.48 -19.39 23.87
CA THR A 175 -12.35 -18.82 24.61
C THR A 175 -11.19 -19.82 24.65
N TRP A 176 -9.97 -19.30 24.72
CA TRP A 176 -8.75 -20.08 24.85
C TRP A 176 -7.72 -19.33 25.70
N VAL A 177 -6.73 -20.07 26.23
CA VAL A 177 -5.63 -19.50 27.01
C VAL A 177 -4.36 -19.54 26.16
N ASP A 178 -3.63 -18.43 26.12
CA ASP A 178 -2.30 -18.35 25.52
C ASP A 178 -1.28 -19.06 26.41
N ASN A 179 -1.04 -20.36 26.16
CA ASN A 179 -0.15 -21.22 26.97
C ASN A 179 0.55 -22.32 26.15
N GLN A 180 0.55 -22.19 24.81
CA GLN A 180 1.06 -23.25 23.92
C GLN A 180 2.51 -23.08 23.52
N GLU A 181 3.09 -21.89 23.68
CA GLU A 181 4.42 -21.50 23.18
C GLU A 181 5.33 -20.99 24.29
N ALA A 182 6.62 -21.01 24.06
CA ALA A 182 7.57 -20.33 24.91
C ALA A 182 7.27 -18.82 24.94
N GLY A 183 7.25 -18.21 26.11
CA GLY A 183 6.92 -16.80 26.29
C GLY A 183 5.42 -16.48 26.23
N SER A 184 4.55 -17.50 26.24
CA SER A 184 3.09 -17.31 26.34
C SER A 184 2.69 -16.48 27.56
N SER A 185 1.63 -15.69 27.42
CA SER A 185 1.21 -14.72 28.45
C SER A 185 0.37 -15.33 29.57
N GLY A 186 -0.18 -16.53 29.38
CA GLY A 186 -1.17 -17.15 30.28
C GLY A 186 -2.54 -16.45 30.27
N ARG A 187 -2.75 -15.45 29.39
CA ARG A 187 -4.00 -14.67 29.32
C ARG A 187 -5.08 -15.45 28.56
N THR A 188 -6.33 -15.20 28.94
CA THR A 188 -7.49 -15.71 28.21
C THR A 188 -7.85 -14.73 27.08
N PHE A 189 -8.00 -15.27 25.89
CA PHE A 189 -8.53 -14.63 24.70
C PHE A 189 -9.81 -15.31 24.25
N GLY A 190 -10.52 -14.71 23.31
CA GLY A 190 -11.73 -15.32 22.79
C GLY A 190 -12.22 -14.66 21.52
N SER A 191 -13.23 -15.26 20.95
CA SER A 191 -13.90 -14.82 19.73
C SER A 191 -15.40 -14.98 19.88
N LEU A 192 -16.16 -14.01 19.46
CA LEU A 192 -17.61 -14.02 19.37
C LEU A 192 -18.03 -13.57 17.97
N ALA A 193 -18.72 -14.44 17.25
CA ALA A 193 -19.49 -14.04 16.09
C ALA A 193 -20.99 -14.06 16.41
N ALA A 194 -21.70 -13.00 16.08
CA ALA A 194 -23.14 -12.86 16.21
C ALA A 194 -23.77 -12.59 14.85
N LEU A 195 -24.91 -13.20 14.55
CA LEU A 195 -25.60 -13.06 13.28
C LEU A 195 -27.08 -12.77 13.50
N SER A 196 -27.64 -11.79 12.79
CA SER A 196 -29.06 -11.49 12.75
C SER A 196 -29.49 -11.01 11.35
N ALA A 197 -30.78 -10.82 11.13
CA ALA A 197 -31.31 -10.27 9.90
C ALA A 197 -32.50 -9.33 10.15
N GLY A 198 -32.72 -8.40 9.20
CA GLY A 198 -33.94 -7.60 9.06
C GLY A 198 -34.77 -8.12 7.90
N GLY A 199 -36.05 -8.40 8.16
CA GLY A 199 -36.99 -9.00 7.20
C GLY A 199 -38.20 -9.53 7.95
N ARG A 200 -39.00 -10.40 7.29
CA ARG A 200 -40.20 -11.02 7.89
C ARG A 200 -39.88 -12.43 8.39
N GLY A 201 -40.43 -12.81 9.54
CA GLY A 201 -40.31 -14.17 10.08
C GLY A 201 -38.87 -14.57 10.45
N VAL A 202 -38.06 -13.63 10.92
CA VAL A 202 -36.66 -13.87 11.26
C VAL A 202 -36.54 -14.88 12.41
N SER A 203 -35.73 -15.92 12.19
CA SER A 203 -35.46 -16.95 13.20
C SER A 203 -34.05 -17.51 13.08
N ALA A 204 -33.35 -17.59 14.20
CA ALA A 204 -32.03 -18.19 14.27
C ALA A 204 -32.08 -19.67 14.63
N GLN A 205 -31.12 -20.45 14.16
CA GLN A 205 -30.96 -21.87 14.53
C GLN A 205 -29.48 -22.26 14.58
N VAL A 206 -29.14 -23.19 15.43
CA VAL A 206 -27.88 -23.90 15.42
C VAL A 206 -27.93 -24.97 14.34
N VAL A 207 -27.04 -24.93 13.37
CA VAL A 207 -26.92 -25.95 12.31
C VAL A 207 -26.07 -27.11 12.80
N ASN A 208 -24.90 -26.79 13.35
CA ASN A 208 -23.99 -27.73 13.97
C ASN A 208 -23.09 -27.01 14.99
N SER A 209 -22.06 -27.68 15.54
CA SER A 209 -21.19 -27.10 16.57
C SER A 209 -20.40 -25.85 16.09
N THR A 210 -20.18 -25.70 14.81
CA THR A 210 -19.37 -24.58 14.24
C THR A 210 -20.17 -23.68 13.31
N GLN A 211 -21.51 -23.83 13.23
CA GLN A 211 -22.33 -23.05 12.34
C GLN A 211 -23.69 -22.67 12.96
N VAL A 212 -24.01 -21.40 12.87
CA VAL A 212 -25.36 -20.87 13.12
C VAL A 212 -25.92 -20.23 11.84
N LYS A 213 -27.25 -20.24 11.72
CA LYS A 213 -27.97 -19.76 10.55
C LYS A 213 -29.18 -18.92 10.98
N VAL A 214 -29.46 -17.86 10.24
CA VAL A 214 -30.67 -17.06 10.37
C VAL A 214 -31.51 -17.23 9.10
N ASN A 215 -32.80 -17.61 9.25
CA ASN A 215 -33.75 -17.74 8.16
C ASN A 215 -34.71 -16.56 8.23
N PHE A 216 -35.12 -16.05 7.07
CA PHE A 216 -36.04 -14.91 6.95
C PHE A 216 -36.68 -14.87 5.56
N THR A 217 -37.67 -14.03 5.40
CA THR A 217 -38.26 -13.66 4.10
C THR A 217 -38.09 -12.15 3.92
N PRO A 218 -37.72 -11.66 2.72
CA PRO A 218 -37.62 -10.21 2.47
C PRO A 218 -38.87 -9.47 2.86
N ASN A 219 -38.80 -8.18 3.13
CA ASN A 219 -39.94 -7.30 3.28
C ASN A 219 -40.83 -7.28 2.04
N ALA A 220 -42.02 -6.73 2.13
CA ALA A 220 -42.98 -6.71 0.99
C ALA A 220 -42.47 -5.92 -0.24
N ASP A 221 -41.55 -5.01 -0.03
CA ASP A 221 -40.86 -4.21 -1.07
C ASP A 221 -39.62 -4.91 -1.65
N GLY A 222 -39.30 -6.13 -1.21
CA GLY A 222 -38.13 -6.89 -1.64
C GLY A 222 -36.84 -6.49 -0.90
N SER A 223 -36.89 -5.66 0.13
CA SER A 223 -35.72 -5.30 0.92
C SER A 223 -35.44 -6.31 2.04
N PHE A 224 -34.16 -6.47 2.40
CA PHE A 224 -33.75 -7.15 3.62
C PHE A 224 -32.35 -6.69 4.06
N ARG A 225 -32.00 -6.96 5.32
CA ARG A 225 -30.66 -6.73 5.88
C ARG A 225 -30.12 -8.02 6.46
N VAL A 226 -28.80 -8.24 6.32
CA VAL A 226 -28.05 -9.17 7.14
C VAL A 226 -27.06 -8.36 7.96
N ILE A 227 -26.92 -8.66 9.24
CA ILE A 227 -26.00 -8.00 10.14
C ILE A 227 -25.20 -9.03 10.93
N ALA A 228 -23.87 -8.91 10.91
CA ALA A 228 -22.96 -9.79 11.60
C ALA A 228 -22.01 -8.99 12.47
N GLY A 229 -21.94 -9.32 13.75
CA GLY A 229 -21.11 -8.64 14.72
C GLY A 229 -19.98 -9.52 15.23
N ALA A 230 -18.81 -8.91 15.46
CA ALA A 230 -17.68 -9.58 16.08
C ALA A 230 -16.95 -8.60 17.02
N PRO A 231 -17.48 -8.32 18.21
CA PRO A 231 -16.86 -7.40 19.16
C PRO A 231 -15.65 -8.03 19.84
N THR A 232 -14.79 -7.21 20.47
CA THR A 232 -13.81 -7.70 21.43
C THR A 232 -14.52 -8.52 22.52
N TRP A 233 -14.13 -9.79 22.69
CA TRP A 233 -14.78 -10.68 23.64
C TRP A 233 -13.81 -11.71 24.19
N THR A 234 -13.77 -11.85 25.51
CA THR A 234 -12.88 -12.76 26.23
C THR A 234 -13.62 -13.66 27.21
N GLY A 235 -14.95 -13.75 27.05
CA GLY A 235 -15.84 -14.54 27.93
C GLY A 235 -17.07 -13.77 28.35
N GLY A 236 -17.94 -14.44 29.08
CA GLY A 236 -19.22 -13.89 29.56
C GLY A 236 -20.41 -14.34 28.71
N SER A 237 -21.54 -13.63 28.81
CA SER A 237 -22.78 -13.99 28.11
C SER A 237 -22.71 -13.57 26.62
N ALA A 238 -22.44 -14.52 25.74
CA ALA A 238 -22.41 -14.29 24.29
C ALA A 238 -23.74 -13.73 23.75
N GLY A 239 -24.88 -14.30 24.21
CA GLY A 239 -26.22 -13.84 23.80
C GLY A 239 -26.52 -12.41 24.25
N SER A 240 -26.13 -11.99 25.45
CA SER A 240 -26.33 -10.62 25.92
C SER A 240 -25.44 -9.63 25.15
N THR A 241 -24.17 -9.99 24.89
CA THR A 241 -23.25 -9.16 24.10
C THR A 241 -23.77 -9.00 22.67
N ALA A 242 -24.19 -10.10 22.03
CA ALA A 242 -24.76 -10.07 20.69
C ALA A 242 -26.04 -9.24 20.61
N SER A 243 -26.95 -9.36 21.58
CA SER A 243 -28.19 -8.59 21.62
C SER A 243 -27.93 -7.08 21.81
N ALA A 244 -26.96 -6.72 22.64
CA ALA A 244 -26.57 -5.33 22.85
C ALA A 244 -25.94 -4.72 21.59
N LEU A 245 -25.15 -5.50 20.83
CA LEU A 245 -24.50 -5.05 19.61
C LEU A 245 -25.50 -4.89 18.44
N LEU A 246 -26.26 -5.96 18.13
CA LEU A 246 -27.06 -6.05 16.90
C LEU A 246 -28.52 -5.63 17.08
N GLY A 247 -29.04 -5.58 18.31
CA GLY A 247 -30.48 -5.59 18.60
C GLY A 247 -31.29 -4.42 18.04
N SER A 248 -30.69 -3.25 17.85
CA SER A 248 -31.36 -2.08 17.28
C SER A 248 -31.15 -1.94 15.75
N ASP A 249 -30.01 -2.42 15.24
CA ASP A 249 -29.54 -2.03 13.93
C ASP A 249 -30.10 -2.95 12.82
N ALA A 250 -30.52 -4.19 13.16
CA ALA A 250 -31.19 -5.07 12.21
C ALA A 250 -32.51 -4.48 11.65
N ALA A 251 -33.20 -3.62 12.41
CA ALA A 251 -34.45 -2.96 12.03
C ALA A 251 -34.32 -1.45 11.83
N ALA A 252 -33.11 -0.87 11.96
CA ALA A 252 -32.89 0.55 11.81
C ALA A 252 -33.09 1.00 10.34
N ALA A 253 -33.41 2.28 10.15
CA ALA A 253 -33.46 2.83 8.80
C ALA A 253 -32.06 2.84 8.17
N GLU A 254 -31.93 2.39 6.91
CA GLU A 254 -30.65 2.38 6.16
C GLU A 254 -29.99 3.76 6.19
N SER A 255 -30.78 4.82 5.94
CA SER A 255 -30.28 6.20 5.91
C SER A 255 -29.61 6.63 7.21
N SER A 256 -30.06 6.12 8.36
CA SER A 256 -29.45 6.42 9.68
C SER A 256 -28.08 5.75 9.81
N LEU A 257 -27.96 4.48 9.45
CA LEU A 257 -26.70 3.73 9.52
C LEU A 257 -25.69 4.29 8.50
N LEU A 258 -26.10 4.52 7.26
CA LEU A 258 -25.25 5.10 6.22
C LEU A 258 -24.81 6.53 6.55
N SER A 259 -25.64 7.34 7.15
CA SER A 259 -25.27 8.71 7.55
C SER A 259 -24.12 8.72 8.56
N THR A 260 -24.11 7.79 9.52
CA THR A 260 -23.01 7.63 10.48
C THR A 260 -21.73 7.20 9.77
N GLN A 261 -21.82 6.20 8.88
CA GLN A 261 -20.72 5.72 8.05
C GLN A 261 -20.10 6.83 7.21
N GLN A 262 -20.92 7.50 6.41
CA GLN A 262 -20.49 8.57 5.50
C GLN A 262 -19.89 9.76 6.25
N SER A 263 -20.46 10.14 7.39
CA SER A 263 -19.95 11.26 8.19
C SER A 263 -18.56 10.98 8.76
N TRP A 264 -18.31 9.74 9.21
CA TRP A 264 -17.00 9.35 9.72
C TRP A 264 -15.93 9.40 8.63
N TRP A 265 -16.21 8.77 7.48
CA TRP A 265 -15.27 8.71 6.36
C TRP A 265 -15.03 10.10 5.74
N ALA A 266 -16.07 10.91 5.60
CA ALA A 266 -15.93 12.28 5.11
C ALA A 266 -15.02 13.12 6.02
N ASN A 267 -15.15 12.96 7.35
CA ASN A 267 -14.25 13.63 8.30
C ASN A 267 -12.80 13.10 8.21
N TYR A 268 -12.62 11.79 8.05
CA TYR A 268 -11.31 11.20 7.85
C TYR A 268 -10.60 11.79 6.61
N TRP A 269 -11.26 11.75 5.45
CA TRP A 269 -10.69 12.27 4.20
C TRP A 269 -10.47 13.78 4.21
N ALA A 270 -11.30 14.54 4.89
CA ALA A 270 -11.12 16.00 5.05
C ALA A 270 -9.85 16.35 5.85
N ASN A 271 -9.39 15.42 6.70
CA ASN A 271 -8.19 15.59 7.52
C ASN A 271 -6.95 14.88 6.95
N SER A 272 -7.10 14.03 5.97
CA SER A 272 -5.99 13.33 5.31
C SER A 272 -5.34 14.19 4.23
N GLY A 273 -4.04 14.07 4.09
CA GLY A 273 -3.30 14.58 2.92
C GLY A 273 -3.58 13.68 1.72
N ILE A 274 -4.30 14.18 0.72
CA ILE A 274 -4.62 13.45 -0.51
C ILE A 274 -3.79 13.94 -1.68
N LEU A 275 -3.57 13.05 -2.65
CA LEU A 275 -2.90 13.35 -3.92
C LEU A 275 -3.87 13.11 -5.08
N GLU A 276 -3.73 13.91 -6.14
CA GLU A 276 -4.27 13.70 -7.48
C GLU A 276 -3.08 13.76 -8.43
N ALA A 277 -2.73 12.64 -9.08
CA ALA A 277 -1.56 12.55 -9.94
C ALA A 277 -1.92 12.05 -11.34
N ASN A 278 -1.24 12.58 -12.35
CA ASN A 278 -1.49 12.28 -13.76
C ASN A 278 -0.19 12.13 -14.54
N SER A 279 -0.13 11.13 -15.43
CA SER A 279 0.90 10.95 -16.44
C SER A 279 0.27 10.47 -17.75
N SER A 280 0.97 10.68 -18.87
CA SER A 280 0.46 10.27 -20.18
C SER A 280 0.35 8.75 -20.37
N ASP A 281 1.10 7.99 -19.58
CA ASP A 281 1.14 6.51 -19.60
C ASP A 281 0.30 5.87 -18.48
N GLY A 282 -0.38 6.67 -17.65
CA GLY A 282 -1.21 6.19 -16.56
C GLY A 282 -0.47 5.71 -15.31
N GLN A 283 0.86 5.71 -15.30
CA GLN A 283 1.66 5.24 -14.15
C GLN A 283 1.40 6.09 -12.89
N ALA A 284 1.38 7.43 -13.02
CA ALA A 284 1.13 8.31 -11.88
C ALA A 284 -0.26 8.07 -11.27
N GLN A 285 -1.29 7.86 -12.09
CA GLN A 285 -2.64 7.56 -11.64
C GLN A 285 -2.72 6.20 -10.94
N TYR A 286 -1.93 5.22 -11.39
CA TYR A 286 -1.86 3.92 -10.72
C TYR A 286 -1.25 4.04 -9.32
N MET A 287 -0.14 4.77 -9.20
CA MET A 287 0.53 5.02 -7.90
C MET A 287 -0.37 5.84 -6.95
N GLU A 288 -1.08 6.87 -7.46
CA GLU A 288 -2.12 7.58 -6.71
C GLU A 288 -3.16 6.62 -6.15
N THR A 289 -3.62 5.67 -6.98
CA THR A 289 -4.63 4.68 -6.58
C THR A 289 -4.12 3.79 -5.47
N LEU A 290 -2.90 3.25 -5.57
CA LEU A 290 -2.29 2.44 -4.51
C LEU A 290 -2.17 3.22 -3.20
N ARG A 291 -1.71 4.49 -3.25
CA ARG A 291 -1.64 5.35 -2.07
C ARG A 291 -3.03 5.61 -1.44
N THR A 292 -4.04 5.85 -2.24
CA THR A 292 -5.41 6.09 -1.74
C THR A 292 -5.99 4.82 -1.10
N ILE A 293 -5.77 3.64 -1.73
CA ILE A 293 -6.15 2.34 -1.16
C ILE A 293 -5.41 2.09 0.16
N TYR A 294 -4.10 2.41 0.22
CA TYR A 294 -3.34 2.32 1.47
C TYR A 294 -4.00 3.15 2.59
N LEU A 295 -4.29 4.43 2.35
CA LEU A 295 -4.91 5.30 3.35
C LEU A 295 -6.29 4.78 3.80
N PHE A 296 -7.05 4.20 2.86
CA PHE A 296 -8.33 3.57 3.18
C PHE A 296 -8.13 2.34 4.07
N MET A 297 -7.22 1.43 3.73
CA MET A 297 -6.95 0.21 4.49
C MET A 297 -6.41 0.51 5.88
N GLU A 298 -5.53 1.48 6.02
CA GLU A 298 -5.03 1.93 7.33
C GLU A 298 -6.17 2.44 8.24
N ALA A 299 -7.03 3.29 7.71
CA ALA A 299 -8.20 3.76 8.46
C ALA A 299 -9.18 2.63 8.80
N ALA A 300 -9.26 1.60 7.97
CA ALA A 300 -10.10 0.42 8.17
C ALA A 300 -9.46 -0.62 9.12
N SER A 301 -8.15 -0.57 9.42
CA SER A 301 -7.43 -1.59 10.17
C SER A 301 -6.71 -1.11 11.44
N MET A 302 -6.32 0.18 11.54
CA MET A 302 -5.38 0.66 12.55
C MET A 302 -6.02 1.55 13.64
N ARG A 303 -7.23 1.18 14.10
CA ARG A 303 -7.91 1.93 15.19
C ARG A 303 -8.23 1.07 16.42
N GLY A 304 -7.86 -0.21 16.39
CA GLY A 304 -8.02 -1.14 17.50
C GLY A 304 -6.97 -0.97 18.60
N ALA A 305 -7.07 -1.78 19.65
CA ALA A 305 -6.10 -1.79 20.75
C ALA A 305 -4.77 -2.47 20.38
N ILE A 306 -4.79 -3.32 19.36
CA ILE A 306 -3.62 -4.01 18.78
C ILE A 306 -3.53 -3.60 17.30
N PRO A 307 -2.34 -3.36 16.76
CA PRO A 307 -2.17 -3.02 15.34
C PRO A 307 -2.86 -4.03 14.41
N GLY A 308 -3.51 -3.53 13.38
CA GLY A 308 -4.21 -4.33 12.37
C GLY A 308 -3.30 -4.96 11.31
N SER A 309 -1.99 -4.75 11.45
CA SER A 309 -0.94 -5.36 10.65
C SER A 309 0.17 -5.77 11.59
N GLN A 310 0.74 -6.97 11.42
CA GLN A 310 1.76 -7.48 12.33
C GLN A 310 3.17 -7.53 11.71
N ALA A 311 3.29 -7.89 10.45
CA ALA A 311 4.56 -8.02 9.72
C ALA A 311 4.39 -7.48 8.29
N GLY A 312 3.68 -6.36 8.13
CA GLY A 312 3.19 -5.97 6.81
C GLY A 312 2.02 -6.82 6.31
N VAL A 313 1.65 -7.89 7.02
CA VAL A 313 0.47 -8.74 6.72
C VAL A 313 -0.79 -7.95 7.03
N ALA A 314 -1.71 -7.90 6.08
CA ALA A 314 -3.00 -7.23 6.21
C ALA A 314 -3.99 -8.09 7.02
N ASP A 315 -3.71 -8.31 8.30
CA ASP A 315 -4.44 -9.23 9.19
C ASP A 315 -5.95 -9.03 9.18
N MET A 316 -6.38 -7.77 9.10
CA MET A 316 -7.81 -7.41 9.11
C MET A 316 -8.54 -7.76 7.82
N PHE A 317 -7.82 -8.15 6.77
CA PHE A 317 -8.36 -8.46 5.45
C PHE A 317 -7.97 -9.88 4.98
N ASN A 318 -7.63 -10.76 5.91
CA ASN A 318 -7.39 -12.18 5.62
C ASN A 318 -8.66 -12.85 5.05
N PHE A 319 -8.50 -13.67 4.03
CA PHE A 319 -9.60 -14.24 3.24
C PHE A 319 -9.62 -15.76 3.10
N GLY A 320 -8.59 -16.46 3.54
CA GLY A 320 -8.48 -17.89 3.21
C GLY A 320 -8.34 -18.81 4.41
N GLN A 321 -7.88 -18.29 5.55
CA GLN A 321 -7.45 -19.08 6.69
C GLN A 321 -8.09 -18.61 8.00
N ASP A 322 -8.14 -19.52 8.97
CA ASP A 322 -8.61 -19.23 10.33
C ASP A 322 -7.59 -18.45 11.17
N HIS A 323 -6.33 -18.44 10.76
CA HIS A 323 -5.22 -17.82 11.48
C HIS A 323 -4.29 -17.10 10.49
N GLN A 324 -3.42 -16.26 11.02
CA GLN A 324 -2.38 -15.61 10.23
C GLN A 324 -1.11 -16.46 10.21
N ASN A 325 -0.28 -16.27 9.19
CA ASN A 325 1.08 -16.81 9.12
C ASN A 325 2.10 -15.87 9.81
N TRP A 326 3.38 -16.07 9.64
CA TRP A 326 4.44 -15.19 10.11
C TRP A 326 4.36 -14.86 11.61
N THR A 327 4.16 -15.87 12.47
CA THR A 327 4.14 -15.63 13.90
C THR A 327 3.08 -14.61 14.34
N PRO A 328 1.79 -14.92 14.17
CA PRO A 328 0.71 -13.95 14.41
C PRO A 328 0.62 -13.42 15.86
N SER A 329 1.34 -14.05 16.80
CA SER A 329 1.47 -13.57 18.18
C SER A 329 2.43 -12.39 18.34
N ALA A 330 3.24 -12.09 17.33
CA ALA A 330 4.29 -11.07 17.37
C ALA A 330 4.02 -9.95 16.38
N THR A 331 4.73 -8.85 16.57
CA THR A 331 4.76 -7.69 15.68
C THR A 331 6.20 -7.47 15.24
N TRP A 332 6.42 -7.30 13.95
CA TRP A 332 7.71 -7.10 13.31
C TRP A 332 7.86 -5.62 12.98
N LEU A 333 8.73 -4.90 13.67
CA LEU A 333 8.83 -3.45 13.53
C LEU A 333 9.35 -3.04 12.17
N TRP A 334 10.35 -3.74 11.64
CA TRP A 334 10.91 -3.45 10.32
C TRP A 334 9.81 -3.33 9.25
N ASN A 335 8.88 -4.27 9.23
CA ASN A 335 7.79 -4.31 8.25
C ASN A 335 6.68 -3.27 8.48
N LEU A 336 6.69 -2.53 9.60
CA LEU A 336 5.73 -1.46 9.88
C LEU A 336 6.26 -0.05 9.60
N ARG A 337 7.55 0.09 9.31
CA ARG A 337 8.23 1.40 9.20
C ARG A 337 7.62 2.31 8.13
N THR A 338 7.26 1.79 6.98
CA THR A 338 6.63 2.56 5.90
C THR A 338 5.19 2.94 6.22
N GLN A 339 4.44 2.09 6.93
CA GLN A 339 3.09 2.41 7.41
C GLN A 339 3.11 3.59 8.39
N ILE A 340 4.04 3.56 9.37
CA ILE A 340 4.21 4.65 10.34
C ILE A 340 4.54 5.95 9.61
N SER A 341 5.47 5.92 8.66
CA SER A 341 5.91 7.10 7.91
C SER A 341 4.79 7.68 7.03
N ALA A 342 4.06 6.84 6.29
CA ALA A 342 2.96 7.29 5.43
C ALA A 342 1.77 7.85 6.23
N ASN A 343 1.50 7.30 7.42
CA ASN A 343 0.49 7.86 8.33
C ASN A 343 0.88 9.27 8.81
N MET A 344 2.17 9.52 9.08
CA MET A 344 2.66 10.85 9.47
C MET A 344 2.57 11.84 8.30
N SER A 345 3.12 11.51 7.14
CA SER A 345 3.14 12.40 5.97
C SER A 345 1.75 12.73 5.43
N SER A 346 0.78 11.83 5.61
CA SER A 346 -0.63 12.10 5.29
C SER A 346 -1.40 12.85 6.40
N GLY A 347 -0.78 13.08 7.58
CA GLY A 347 -1.41 13.75 8.72
C GLY A 347 -2.35 12.86 9.54
N ASN A 348 -2.31 11.55 9.33
CA ASN A 348 -3.17 10.57 10.01
C ASN A 348 -2.51 10.02 11.29
N PHE A 349 -1.90 10.89 12.09
CA PHE A 349 -1.12 10.56 13.29
C PHE A 349 -1.80 9.61 14.27
N ALA A 350 -3.12 9.65 14.35
CA ALA A 350 -3.90 8.79 15.26
C ALA A 350 -3.79 7.30 14.88
N LEU A 351 -3.48 6.96 13.62
CA LEU A 351 -3.35 5.59 13.15
C LEU A 351 -2.05 4.92 13.64
N ASN A 352 -1.05 5.70 14.05
CA ASN A 352 0.18 5.17 14.65
C ASN A 352 0.03 4.85 16.15
N ILE A 353 -1.02 5.34 16.80
CA ILE A 353 -1.21 5.18 18.25
C ILE A 353 -1.29 3.71 18.70
N PRO A 354 -1.96 2.79 17.99
CA PRO A 354 -1.95 1.37 18.35
C PRO A 354 -0.54 0.77 18.37
N ILE A 355 0.33 1.15 17.43
CA ILE A 355 1.73 0.70 17.37
C ILE A 355 2.50 1.27 18.57
N PHE A 356 2.49 2.57 18.78
CA PHE A 356 3.22 3.20 19.90
C PHE A 356 2.73 2.67 21.25
N ASN A 357 1.43 2.47 21.43
CA ASN A 357 0.86 1.88 22.63
C ASN A 357 1.34 0.43 22.86
N LEU A 358 1.50 -0.36 21.80
CA LEU A 358 1.98 -1.73 21.94
C LEU A 358 3.36 -1.77 22.61
N TYR A 359 4.28 -0.91 22.19
CA TYR A 359 5.63 -0.84 22.76
C TYR A 359 5.63 -0.16 24.14
N GLN A 360 4.96 1.00 24.29
CA GLN A 360 4.94 1.74 25.56
C GLN A 360 4.26 0.97 26.69
N ASN A 361 3.13 0.32 26.41
CA ASN A 361 2.38 -0.43 27.42
C ASN A 361 3.13 -1.71 27.87
N ASN A 362 3.99 -2.24 27.02
CA ASN A 362 4.82 -3.40 27.31
C ASN A 362 6.24 -3.02 27.81
N LEU A 363 6.57 -1.74 27.96
CA LEU A 363 7.91 -1.29 28.34
C LEU A 363 8.45 -2.01 29.61
N PRO A 364 7.70 -2.16 30.70
CA PRO A 364 8.20 -2.92 31.87
C PRO A 364 8.53 -4.40 31.57
N ALA A 365 7.80 -5.03 30.64
CA ALA A 365 8.07 -6.41 30.23
C ALA A 365 9.33 -6.47 29.34
N ILE A 366 9.49 -5.50 28.43
CA ILE A 366 10.68 -5.36 27.57
C ILE A 366 11.95 -5.15 28.43
N GLU A 367 11.90 -4.29 29.45
CA GLU A 367 13.00 -4.07 30.37
C GLU A 367 13.36 -5.35 31.17
N ALA A 368 12.33 -6.07 31.63
CA ALA A 368 12.53 -7.35 32.32
C ALA A 368 13.15 -8.40 31.39
N TRP A 369 12.68 -8.48 30.14
CA TRP A 369 13.24 -9.33 29.09
C TRP A 369 14.71 -8.96 28.79
N THR A 370 15.01 -7.68 28.59
CA THR A 370 16.36 -7.16 28.39
C THR A 370 17.29 -7.58 29.53
N LYS A 371 16.88 -7.34 30.75
CA LYS A 371 17.67 -7.73 31.94
C LYS A 371 17.93 -9.23 32.00
N GLN A 372 16.94 -10.05 31.66
CA GLN A 372 17.06 -11.51 31.69
C GLN A 372 17.94 -12.03 30.55
N GLN A 373 17.76 -11.55 29.33
CA GLN A 373 18.34 -12.14 28.12
C GLN A 373 19.65 -11.47 27.70
N MET A 374 19.84 -10.17 28.02
CA MET A 374 21.00 -9.40 27.62
C MET A 374 22.06 -9.25 28.73
N GLY A 375 22.13 -10.20 29.66
CA GLY A 375 23.17 -10.26 30.66
C GLY A 375 23.08 -9.21 31.76
N GLY A 376 21.88 -8.80 32.14
CA GLY A 376 21.65 -7.83 33.23
C GLY A 376 21.75 -6.37 32.81
N LEU A 377 21.81 -6.05 31.51
CA LEU A 377 21.87 -4.67 31.03
C LEU A 377 20.61 -3.88 31.41
N PRO A 378 20.77 -2.57 31.69
CA PRO A 378 19.65 -1.66 31.94
C PRO A 378 18.98 -1.21 30.64
N GLY A 379 17.80 -0.60 30.78
CA GLY A 379 17.05 -0.06 29.67
C GLY A 379 16.26 -1.11 28.89
N ALA A 380 15.86 -0.78 27.68
CA ALA A 380 14.97 -1.57 26.87
C ALA A 380 15.62 -1.94 25.52
N CYS A 381 16.07 -3.19 25.38
CA CYS A 381 16.25 -3.79 24.07
C CYS A 381 14.86 -4.17 23.55
N VAL A 382 14.34 -3.41 22.62
CA VAL A 382 13.03 -3.69 22.00
C VAL A 382 13.23 -4.80 20.97
N PRO A 383 12.54 -5.94 21.09
CA PRO A 383 12.67 -7.01 20.12
C PRO A 383 12.17 -6.59 18.76
N GLU A 384 12.91 -6.91 17.70
CA GLU A 384 12.44 -6.74 16.33
C GLU A 384 11.14 -7.54 16.11
N VAL A 385 11.16 -8.81 16.47
CA VAL A 385 9.98 -9.66 16.51
C VAL A 385 9.47 -9.71 17.95
N MET A 386 8.59 -8.79 18.29
CA MET A 386 8.06 -8.64 19.64
C MET A 386 6.68 -9.29 19.79
N ARG A 387 6.54 -10.25 20.68
CA ARG A 387 5.21 -10.76 21.06
C ARG A 387 4.35 -9.64 21.67
N PHE A 388 3.04 -9.75 21.52
CA PHE A 388 2.07 -8.77 22.03
C PHE A 388 2.19 -8.45 23.53
N ASN A 389 2.94 -9.28 24.29
CA ASN A 389 3.19 -9.11 25.73
C ASN A 389 4.59 -8.55 26.05
N GLY A 390 5.36 -8.10 25.06
CA GLY A 390 6.67 -7.46 25.23
C GLY A 390 7.87 -8.43 25.25
N ASN A 391 7.66 -9.73 25.13
CA ASN A 391 8.74 -10.72 25.08
C ASN A 391 9.29 -10.86 23.65
N GLY A 392 10.59 -11.09 23.52
CA GLY A 392 11.25 -11.41 22.24
C GLY A 392 11.21 -12.89 21.90
N GLY A 393 10.06 -13.55 22.08
CA GLY A 393 9.90 -14.95 21.74
C GLY A 393 9.72 -15.14 20.24
N ASP A 394 10.59 -15.95 19.62
CA ASP A 394 10.31 -16.51 18.31
C ASP A 394 9.72 -17.91 18.50
N PRO A 395 8.53 -18.19 17.99
CA PRO A 395 7.90 -19.51 18.08
C PRO A 395 8.53 -20.54 17.12
N SER A 396 9.42 -20.14 16.23
CA SER A 396 10.11 -21.08 15.33
C SER A 396 10.97 -22.03 16.14
N PRO A 397 10.76 -23.35 16.04
CA PRO A 397 11.53 -24.33 16.80
C PRO A 397 13.04 -24.20 16.49
N GLY A 398 13.84 -23.93 17.54
CA GLY A 398 15.29 -23.82 17.47
C GLY A 398 15.84 -22.43 17.12
N ALA A 399 14.99 -21.41 16.95
CA ALA A 399 15.43 -20.04 16.83
C ALA A 399 15.77 -19.44 18.19
N ASN A 400 16.76 -18.53 18.22
CA ASN A 400 17.05 -17.74 19.40
C ASN A 400 16.08 -16.55 19.47
N ALA A 401 15.67 -16.21 20.67
CA ALA A 401 14.74 -15.11 20.87
C ALA A 401 15.37 -13.74 20.51
N ALA A 402 14.57 -12.82 20.03
CA ALA A 402 14.98 -11.45 19.79
C ALA A 402 15.49 -10.79 21.08
N CYS A 403 16.43 -9.85 20.95
CA CYS A 403 17.10 -9.22 22.11
C CYS A 403 17.61 -10.26 23.10
N SER A 404 18.42 -11.20 22.63
CA SER A 404 19.05 -12.21 23.46
C SER A 404 20.53 -12.41 23.06
N ARG A 405 21.33 -13.00 23.97
CA ARG A 405 22.71 -13.38 23.68
C ARG A 405 22.79 -14.89 23.43
N PRO A 406 22.68 -15.33 22.20
CA PRO A 406 22.65 -16.75 21.85
C PRO A 406 24.04 -17.38 21.90
N GLY A 407 24.11 -18.68 22.01
CA GLY A 407 25.35 -19.45 21.85
C GLY A 407 25.88 -19.46 20.40
N SER A 408 24.98 -19.27 19.42
CA SER A 408 25.31 -19.12 17.99
C SER A 408 24.51 -17.93 17.41
N PRO A 409 25.12 -17.11 16.54
CA PRO A 409 24.42 -16.02 15.89
C PRO A 409 23.24 -16.52 15.03
N ASN A 410 22.15 -15.77 15.03
CA ASN A 410 21.02 -15.95 14.14
C ASN A 410 20.41 -14.62 13.73
N TRP A 411 19.40 -14.65 12.87
CA TRP A 411 18.76 -13.50 12.26
C TRP A 411 18.09 -12.53 13.26
N ASN A 412 17.66 -13.00 14.42
CA ASN A 412 16.79 -12.25 15.32
C ASN A 412 17.48 -11.79 16.62
N ALA A 413 18.46 -12.56 17.12
CA ALA A 413 18.88 -12.45 18.51
C ALA A 413 19.63 -11.13 18.86
N LEU A 414 20.49 -10.67 17.98
CA LEU A 414 21.32 -9.48 18.17
C LEU A 414 20.88 -8.30 17.32
N ASP A 415 19.64 -8.32 16.84
CA ASP A 415 19.00 -7.15 16.28
C ASP A 415 18.58 -6.22 17.43
N VAL A 416 19.25 -5.08 17.58
CA VAL A 416 19.18 -4.24 18.80
C VAL A 416 18.68 -2.82 18.48
N THR A 417 18.39 -2.49 17.23
CA THR A 417 18.07 -1.13 16.78
C THR A 417 16.59 -0.79 16.79
N SER A 418 15.70 -1.77 16.89
CA SER A 418 14.23 -1.55 16.85
C SER A 418 13.73 -0.55 17.90
N GLY A 419 14.37 -0.53 19.09
CA GLY A 419 14.10 0.46 20.14
C GLY A 419 14.43 1.89 19.71
N ALA A 420 15.52 2.06 18.97
CA ALA A 420 15.90 3.37 18.43
C ALA A 420 14.91 3.82 17.36
N GLU A 421 14.56 2.93 16.45
CA GLU A 421 13.69 3.27 15.33
C GLU A 421 12.29 3.67 15.80
N ILE A 422 11.63 2.88 16.65
CA ILE A 422 10.29 3.24 17.18
C ILE A 422 10.35 4.53 18.00
N SER A 423 11.45 4.78 18.72
CA SER A 423 11.66 6.02 19.48
C SER A 423 11.82 7.22 18.56
N LEU A 424 12.47 7.06 17.42
CA LEU A 424 12.60 8.13 16.43
C LEU A 424 11.26 8.45 15.76
N TYR A 425 10.39 7.46 15.49
CA TYR A 425 9.03 7.73 15.02
C TYR A 425 8.20 8.47 16.07
N VAL A 426 8.35 8.15 17.35
CA VAL A 426 7.75 8.97 18.43
C VAL A 426 8.26 10.41 18.38
N TRP A 427 9.57 10.62 18.23
CA TRP A 427 10.17 11.94 18.12
C TRP A 427 9.68 12.71 16.89
N GLN A 428 9.64 12.08 15.73
CA GLN A 428 9.14 12.66 14.49
C GLN A 428 7.67 13.06 14.60
N GLN A 429 6.80 12.17 15.10
CA GLN A 429 5.40 12.51 15.32
C GLN A 429 5.20 13.66 16.32
N TYR A 430 6.07 13.76 17.34
CA TYR A 430 6.08 14.94 18.19
C TYR A 430 6.47 16.21 17.42
N GLN A 431 7.50 16.16 16.59
CA GLN A 431 7.91 17.31 15.77
C GLN A 431 6.80 17.72 14.80
N ASP A 432 6.09 16.78 14.22
CA ASP A 432 4.99 17.03 13.31
C ASP A 432 3.77 17.63 14.02
N THR A 433 3.41 17.12 15.19
CA THR A 433 2.19 17.56 15.91
C THR A 433 2.42 18.71 16.88
N GLY A 434 3.63 18.82 17.44
CA GLY A 434 3.93 19.71 18.56
C GLY A 434 3.29 19.30 19.89
N ASP A 435 2.73 18.07 19.98
CA ASP A 435 2.01 17.63 21.19
C ASP A 435 2.97 17.16 22.28
N VAL A 436 3.24 18.03 23.24
CA VAL A 436 4.11 17.75 24.41
C VAL A 436 3.51 16.65 25.30
N ASN A 437 2.20 16.45 25.34
CA ASN A 437 1.58 15.38 26.14
C ASN A 437 1.81 14.03 25.47
N PHE A 438 1.73 13.96 24.13
CA PHE A 438 2.15 12.80 23.38
C PHE A 438 3.63 12.46 23.68
N LEU A 439 4.53 13.42 23.54
CA LEU A 439 5.95 13.20 23.85
C LEU A 439 6.15 12.70 25.28
N ARG A 440 5.50 13.31 26.27
CA ARG A 440 5.58 12.89 27.67
C ARG A 440 5.13 11.45 27.89
N THR A 441 4.10 11.01 27.17
CA THR A 441 3.56 9.66 27.27
C THR A 441 4.55 8.61 26.77
N TYR A 442 5.24 8.87 25.64
CA TYR A 442 6.12 7.91 25.00
C TYR A 442 7.62 8.14 25.26
N TYR A 443 7.98 9.24 25.94
CA TYR A 443 9.38 9.52 26.32
C TYR A 443 10.07 8.39 27.11
N PRO A 444 9.39 7.65 28.02
CA PRO A 444 10.02 6.52 28.68
C PRO A 444 10.59 5.47 27.73
N LEU A 445 9.88 5.15 26.63
CA LEU A 445 10.38 4.25 25.60
C LEU A 445 11.67 4.79 24.94
N MET A 446 11.70 6.06 24.58
CA MET A 446 12.87 6.73 24.01
C MET A 446 14.07 6.69 24.97
N ARG A 447 13.84 7.07 26.26
CA ARG A 447 14.84 7.08 27.31
C ARG A 447 15.47 5.72 27.50
N ASP A 448 14.64 4.67 27.61
CA ASP A 448 15.11 3.34 28.00
C ASP A 448 15.74 2.60 26.81
N SER A 449 15.32 2.88 25.57
CA SER A 449 16.01 2.44 24.36
C SER A 449 17.41 3.04 24.26
N ALA A 450 17.57 4.35 24.48
CA ALA A 450 18.88 4.99 24.47
C ALA A 450 19.76 4.51 25.65
N THR A 451 19.17 4.27 26.82
CA THR A 451 19.89 3.72 27.98
C THR A 451 20.43 2.33 27.68
N PHE A 452 19.66 1.47 27.00
CA PHE A 452 20.10 0.16 26.60
C PHE A 452 21.26 0.23 25.59
N LEU A 453 21.12 0.99 24.49
CA LEU A 453 22.16 1.10 23.46
C LEU A 453 23.48 1.63 24.05
N LEU A 454 23.42 2.66 24.89
CA LEU A 454 24.61 3.18 25.60
C LEU A 454 25.27 2.14 26.50
N ALA A 455 24.48 1.28 27.18
CA ALA A 455 24.99 0.25 28.06
C ALA A 455 25.47 -1.02 27.31
N TYR A 456 24.96 -1.25 26.11
CA TYR A 456 25.34 -2.40 25.28
C TYR A 456 26.73 -2.25 24.67
N GLN A 457 27.08 -1.04 24.29
CA GLN A 457 28.35 -0.70 23.67
C GLN A 457 29.48 -0.55 24.68
N LYS A 458 30.73 -0.59 24.20
CA LYS A 458 31.93 -0.44 24.99
C LYS A 458 32.89 0.55 24.34
N VAL A 459 33.49 1.44 25.14
CA VAL A 459 34.53 2.33 24.65
C VAL A 459 35.81 1.53 24.38
N GLY A 460 36.27 1.56 23.13
CA GLY A 460 37.50 0.93 22.69
C GLY A 460 38.75 1.72 23.03
N SER A 461 39.92 1.20 22.66
CA SER A 461 41.20 1.86 22.86
C SER A 461 41.40 3.13 22.02
N ASP A 462 40.61 3.30 20.97
CA ASP A 462 40.53 4.49 20.12
C ASP A 462 39.59 5.58 20.67
N GLY A 463 38.93 5.31 21.81
CA GLY A 463 37.97 6.20 22.44
C GLY A 463 36.58 6.20 21.78
N LYS A 464 36.31 5.25 20.88
CA LYS A 464 35.03 5.11 20.22
C LYS A 464 34.18 4.03 20.89
N LEU A 465 32.86 4.12 20.67
CA LEU A 465 31.85 3.11 21.06
C LEU A 465 31.83 1.98 20.06
N HIS A 466 31.89 0.75 20.55
CA HIS A 466 31.89 -0.45 19.70
C HIS A 466 30.92 -1.48 20.23
N ALA A 467 30.26 -2.19 19.30
CA ALA A 467 29.37 -3.30 19.57
C ALA A 467 29.54 -4.44 18.56
N VAL A 468 29.11 -5.63 18.97
CA VAL A 468 28.88 -6.74 18.05
C VAL A 468 27.39 -6.98 18.05
N ALA A 469 26.76 -6.75 16.90
CA ALA A 469 25.33 -6.86 16.70
C ALA A 469 25.01 -7.40 15.28
N ASN A 470 23.74 -7.61 14.98
CA ASN A 470 23.32 -7.89 13.62
C ASN A 470 23.23 -6.57 12.83
N ALA A 471 23.66 -6.60 11.57
CA ALA A 471 23.29 -5.60 10.58
C ALA A 471 21.91 -6.01 10.04
N HIS A 472 20.89 -5.77 10.82
CA HIS A 472 19.56 -6.38 10.69
C HIS A 472 19.69 -7.88 10.37
N GLU A 473 18.90 -8.45 9.51
CA GLU A 473 19.00 -9.86 9.09
C GLU A 473 20.12 -10.12 8.07
N THR A 474 20.74 -9.06 7.51
CA THR A 474 21.68 -9.15 6.39
C THR A 474 23.02 -9.74 6.79
N GLN A 475 23.64 -9.30 7.90
CA GLN A 475 24.85 -9.90 8.47
C GLN A 475 24.69 -10.10 9.98
N TRP A 476 25.07 -11.27 10.51
CA TRP A 476 24.85 -11.63 11.91
C TRP A 476 26.10 -11.53 12.75
N ALA A 477 25.96 -10.95 13.94
CA ALA A 477 27.02 -10.79 14.94
C ALA A 477 28.31 -10.20 14.38
N VAL A 478 28.17 -9.08 13.66
CA VAL A 478 29.28 -8.35 13.05
C VAL A 478 29.71 -7.15 13.88
N GLN A 479 30.91 -6.64 13.62
CA GLN A 479 31.48 -5.49 14.32
C GLN A 479 30.88 -4.18 13.77
N ASP A 480 30.32 -3.37 14.64
CA ASP A 480 29.82 -2.02 14.40
C ASP A 480 28.96 -1.94 13.11
N PRO A 481 27.76 -2.56 13.12
CA PRO A 481 26.85 -2.47 11.99
C PRO A 481 26.48 -1.01 11.68
N THR A 482 26.31 -0.69 10.41
CA THR A 482 25.89 0.65 9.98
C THR A 482 24.52 1.03 10.53
N THR A 483 23.61 0.08 10.68
CA THR A 483 22.31 0.25 11.34
C THR A 483 22.46 0.77 12.77
N ASP A 484 23.35 0.17 13.57
CA ASP A 484 23.59 0.55 14.97
C ASP A 484 24.20 1.95 15.06
N LEU A 485 25.21 2.24 14.22
CA LEU A 485 25.85 3.55 14.19
C LEU A 485 24.87 4.65 13.78
N ALA A 486 23.99 4.38 12.84
CA ALA A 486 22.95 5.30 12.39
C ALA A 486 21.88 5.50 13.48
N ALA A 487 21.45 4.41 14.12
CA ALA A 487 20.50 4.45 15.23
C ALA A 487 21.00 5.34 16.38
N ASP A 488 22.25 5.18 16.79
CA ASP A 488 22.86 6.00 17.85
C ASP A 488 22.95 7.49 17.45
N ALA A 489 23.41 7.74 16.24
CA ALA A 489 23.59 9.10 15.72
C ALA A 489 22.26 9.87 15.60
N ALA A 490 21.16 9.16 15.36
CA ALA A 490 19.83 9.74 15.28
C ALA A 490 19.10 9.79 16.63
N LEU A 491 19.14 8.71 17.42
CA LEU A 491 18.39 8.62 18.68
C LEU A 491 18.95 9.49 19.79
N PHE A 492 20.26 9.50 19.99
CA PHE A 492 20.88 10.20 21.14
C PHE A 492 20.53 11.70 21.14
N PRO A 493 20.67 12.46 20.03
CA PRO A 493 20.27 13.87 20.03
C PRO A 493 18.75 14.06 20.17
N ALA A 494 17.91 13.13 19.68
CA ALA A 494 16.47 13.17 19.85
C ALA A 494 16.09 13.04 21.32
N VAL A 495 16.66 12.07 22.05
CA VAL A 495 16.43 11.89 23.50
C VAL A 495 16.93 13.07 24.30
N VAL A 496 18.12 13.62 23.98
CA VAL A 496 18.63 14.84 24.63
C VAL A 496 17.68 16.02 24.44
N SER A 497 17.13 16.18 23.24
CA SER A 497 16.17 17.26 22.92
C SER A 497 14.84 17.05 23.66
N ALA A 498 14.30 15.83 23.65
CA ALA A 498 13.09 15.48 24.37
C ALA A 498 13.23 15.69 25.88
N ALA A 499 14.35 15.24 26.47
CA ALA A 499 14.63 15.38 27.88
C ALA A 499 14.75 16.86 28.31
N LYS A 500 15.37 17.70 27.47
CA LYS A 500 15.43 19.17 27.70
C LYS A 500 14.03 19.80 27.67
N LEU A 501 13.22 19.44 26.70
CA LEU A 501 11.84 19.93 26.58
C LEU A 501 10.98 19.54 27.80
N LEU A 502 11.16 18.31 28.27
CA LEU A 502 10.43 17.78 29.42
C LEU A 502 11.08 18.14 30.78
N ASN A 503 12.24 18.80 30.75
CA ASN A 503 13.04 19.18 31.94
C ASN A 503 13.32 17.97 32.84
N THR A 504 13.85 16.88 32.28
CA THR A 504 14.15 15.62 32.99
C THR A 504 15.51 15.04 32.58
N ASP A 505 15.97 14.00 33.29
CA ASP A 505 17.11 13.13 32.97
C ASP A 505 18.44 13.85 32.62
N THR A 506 18.79 14.90 33.34
CA THR A 506 20.00 15.72 33.07
C THR A 506 21.27 14.89 33.00
N SER A 507 21.41 13.84 33.84
CA SER A 507 22.57 12.92 33.82
C SER A 507 22.65 12.17 32.49
N LEU A 508 21.53 11.62 32.01
CA LEU A 508 21.45 10.92 30.72
C LEU A 508 21.73 11.88 29.55
N GLN A 509 21.22 13.12 29.60
CA GLN A 509 21.54 14.14 28.58
C GLN A 509 23.06 14.33 28.45
N THR A 510 23.80 14.39 29.57
CA THR A 510 25.25 14.53 29.56
C THR A 510 25.95 13.29 28.99
N GLN A 511 25.51 12.09 29.38
CA GLN A 511 26.08 10.83 28.90
C GLN A 511 25.85 10.68 27.37
N LEU A 512 24.66 10.91 26.88
CA LEU A 512 24.35 10.81 25.44
C LEU A 512 25.10 11.88 24.63
N THR A 513 25.23 13.10 25.15
CA THR A 513 26.01 14.15 24.48
C THR A 513 27.49 13.75 24.36
N THR A 514 28.05 13.10 25.40
CA THR A 514 29.43 12.57 25.36
C THR A 514 29.54 11.43 24.35
N ALA A 515 28.58 10.49 24.38
CA ALA A 515 28.55 9.33 23.50
C ALA A 515 28.48 9.70 22.01
N LEU A 516 27.76 10.78 21.64
CA LEU A 516 27.73 11.28 20.27
C LEU A 516 29.14 11.56 19.68
N GLY A 517 30.07 12.10 20.50
CA GLY A 517 31.47 12.31 20.08
C GLY A 517 32.28 11.00 19.96
N GLN A 518 31.73 9.90 20.44
CA GLN A 518 32.40 8.60 20.49
C GLN A 518 31.89 7.61 19.44
N ILE A 519 30.82 7.94 18.68
CA ILE A 519 30.32 7.10 17.58
C ILE A 519 31.44 6.98 16.53
N PRO A 520 31.78 5.75 16.08
CA PRO A 520 32.67 5.55 14.93
C PRO A 520 32.11 6.19 13.66
N PRO A 521 32.95 6.55 12.67
CA PRO A 521 32.44 6.87 11.33
C PRO A 521 31.82 5.63 10.71
N TRP A 522 30.93 5.77 9.77
CA TRP A 522 30.36 4.62 9.03
C TRP A 522 31.47 3.87 8.31
N ALA A 523 31.39 2.53 8.35
CA ALA A 523 32.30 1.70 7.60
C ALA A 523 32.20 1.98 6.11
N ARG A 524 33.34 2.00 5.42
CA ARG A 524 33.46 2.14 3.97
C ARG A 524 34.00 0.85 3.37
N THR A 525 33.54 0.51 2.20
CA THR A 525 34.01 -0.67 1.45
C THR A 525 34.13 -0.34 -0.04
N ASP A 526 34.83 -1.17 -0.78
CA ASP A 526 34.84 -1.15 -2.25
C ASP A 526 33.50 -1.69 -2.82
N TYR A 527 33.24 -1.48 -4.09
CA TYR A 527 32.01 -1.93 -4.76
C TYR A 527 31.77 -3.44 -4.71
N GLY A 528 32.81 -4.22 -4.42
CA GLY A 528 32.70 -5.68 -4.29
C GLY A 528 32.54 -6.15 -2.84
N HIS A 529 32.47 -5.25 -1.87
CA HIS A 529 32.41 -5.56 -0.44
C HIS A 529 33.55 -6.48 0.04
N THR A 530 34.77 -6.28 -0.49
CA THR A 530 35.90 -7.18 -0.26
C THR A 530 36.80 -6.72 0.88
N GLN A 531 36.76 -5.44 1.27
CA GLN A 531 37.65 -4.87 2.30
C GLN A 531 37.03 -3.63 2.94
N VAL A 532 37.48 -3.34 4.18
CA VAL A 532 37.21 -2.05 4.80
C VAL A 532 38.16 -1.00 4.24
N LEU A 533 37.62 0.11 3.75
CA LEU A 533 38.36 1.26 3.27
C LEU A 533 38.48 2.34 4.38
N PRO A 534 39.59 3.10 4.42
CA PRO A 534 39.69 4.21 5.37
C PRO A 534 38.70 5.34 5.02
N PRO A 535 38.29 6.17 6.00
CA PRO A 535 37.43 7.34 5.74
C PRO A 535 37.96 8.30 4.67
N SER A 536 39.27 8.35 4.46
CA SER A 536 39.95 9.16 3.43
C SER A 536 39.71 8.64 2.00
N ALA A 537 39.10 7.48 1.83
CA ALA A 537 38.74 6.93 0.52
C ALA A 537 37.72 7.78 -0.24
N ASP A 538 37.00 8.67 0.43
CA ASP A 538 36.06 9.64 -0.17
C ASP A 538 36.67 10.41 -1.36
N SER A 539 37.98 10.65 -1.33
CA SER A 539 38.67 11.36 -2.41
C SER A 539 38.83 10.53 -3.71
N SER A 540 38.62 9.20 -3.65
CA SER A 540 38.79 8.30 -4.80
C SER A 540 37.50 8.05 -5.58
N ASN A 541 36.34 8.35 -4.99
CA ASN A 541 35.00 8.08 -5.53
C ASN A 541 34.75 6.59 -5.91
N ASN A 542 35.43 5.67 -5.24
CA ASN A 542 35.34 4.22 -5.46
C ASN A 542 34.84 3.46 -4.23
N ASP A 543 34.33 4.18 -3.25
CA ASP A 543 33.83 3.65 -1.99
C ASP A 543 32.30 3.77 -1.89
N VAL A 544 31.72 2.85 -1.13
CA VAL A 544 30.32 2.84 -0.70
C VAL A 544 30.25 2.64 0.80
N ILE A 545 29.10 2.90 1.40
CA ILE A 545 28.83 2.55 2.80
C ILE A 545 28.84 1.02 2.91
N ALA A 546 29.53 0.46 3.88
CA ALA A 546 29.49 -0.97 4.17
C ALA A 546 28.36 -1.29 5.17
N TRP A 547 27.84 -2.50 5.14
CA TRP A 547 26.85 -2.97 6.12
C TRP A 547 27.42 -3.01 7.56
N SER A 548 28.75 -3.21 7.69
CA SER A 548 29.46 -3.29 8.94
C SER A 548 30.97 -3.10 8.74
N TYR A 549 31.75 -3.04 9.82
CA TYR A 549 33.21 -3.11 9.74
C TYR A 549 33.76 -4.51 9.36
N GLN A 550 32.86 -5.40 8.94
CA GLN A 550 33.18 -6.74 8.42
C GLN A 550 32.45 -6.99 7.09
N PRO A 551 32.78 -6.22 6.02
CA PRO A 551 32.02 -6.29 4.76
C PRO A 551 32.04 -7.68 4.10
N THR A 552 33.07 -8.50 4.39
CA THR A 552 33.19 -9.88 3.89
C THR A 552 32.45 -10.93 4.73
N ALA A 553 31.75 -10.53 5.80
CA ALA A 553 30.92 -11.45 6.57
C ALA A 553 29.81 -12.04 5.69
N THR A 554 29.35 -13.24 6.03
CA THR A 554 28.32 -13.92 5.23
C THR A 554 27.06 -13.09 5.13
N THR A 555 26.65 -12.76 3.91
CA THR A 555 25.37 -12.13 3.61
C THR A 555 24.26 -13.19 3.65
N ARG A 556 23.14 -12.87 4.30
CA ARG A 556 22.06 -13.84 4.56
C ARG A 556 20.72 -13.40 4.00
N ASN A 557 20.28 -12.17 4.29
CA ASN A 557 19.06 -11.61 3.72
C ASN A 557 19.37 -10.51 2.71
N GLY A 558 18.40 -10.16 1.88
CA GLY A 558 18.55 -9.21 0.78
C GLY A 558 18.02 -7.81 1.12
N GLU A 559 18.72 -7.07 1.99
CA GLU A 559 18.33 -5.75 2.45
C GLU A 559 19.45 -4.72 2.22
N ASN A 560 19.06 -3.53 1.74
CA ASN A 560 20.00 -2.43 1.51
C ASN A 560 20.16 -1.57 2.78
N ILE A 561 20.57 -2.19 3.88
CA ILE A 561 20.72 -1.56 5.19
C ILE A 561 21.88 -0.53 5.25
N ASP A 562 22.77 -0.53 4.27
CA ASP A 562 23.79 0.50 4.06
C ASP A 562 23.18 1.87 3.67
N LEU A 563 21.90 1.91 3.26
CA LEU A 563 21.14 3.13 3.01
C LEU A 563 20.30 3.61 4.19
N GLU A 564 20.25 2.91 5.31
CA GLU A 564 19.51 3.38 6.50
C GLU A 564 19.97 4.74 7.07
N PRO A 565 21.23 5.19 6.91
CA PRO A 565 21.57 6.57 7.20
C PRO A 565 20.79 7.62 6.39
N VAL A 566 20.23 7.23 5.21
CA VAL A 566 19.36 8.06 4.37
C VAL A 566 17.92 7.98 4.89
N TRP A 567 17.37 6.79 4.96
CA TRP A 567 16.06 6.49 5.53
C TRP A 567 16.08 5.14 6.27
N PRO A 568 15.56 5.01 7.51
CA PRO A 568 14.71 5.99 8.23
C PRO A 568 15.46 6.98 9.13
N TYR A 569 16.81 6.91 9.26
CA TYR A 569 17.54 7.66 10.28
C TYR A 569 17.81 9.14 9.93
N ASN A 570 17.55 9.60 8.71
CA ASN A 570 17.58 11.02 8.29
C ASN A 570 18.94 11.72 8.52
N LEU A 571 20.04 11.00 8.40
CA LEU A 571 21.39 11.50 8.66
C LEU A 571 22.11 11.99 7.40
N ILE A 572 21.67 11.54 6.22
CA ILE A 572 22.16 11.97 4.92
C ILE A 572 20.98 12.55 4.15
N THR A 573 21.21 13.76 3.61
CA THR A 573 20.18 14.52 2.88
C THR A 573 20.55 14.63 1.39
N ASP A 574 19.68 15.20 0.58
CA ASP A 574 19.94 15.57 -0.82
C ASP A 574 20.75 16.88 -0.96
N ASP A 575 21.24 17.44 0.15
CA ASP A 575 22.13 18.60 0.11
C ASP A 575 23.49 18.22 -0.51
N PRO A 576 23.97 18.94 -1.55
CA PRO A 576 25.22 18.60 -2.22
C PRO A 576 26.40 18.55 -1.25
N GLY A 577 27.18 17.47 -1.30
CA GLY A 577 28.35 17.29 -0.45
C GLY A 577 28.85 15.84 -0.44
N ALA A 578 29.97 15.60 0.23
CA ALA A 578 30.65 14.30 0.22
C ALA A 578 29.77 13.14 0.76
N LEU A 579 28.89 13.41 1.74
CA LEU A 579 27.97 12.41 2.27
C LEU A 579 26.85 12.07 1.28
N HIS A 580 26.27 13.09 0.63
CA HIS A 580 25.29 12.86 -0.43
C HIS A 580 25.92 12.06 -1.58
N ASP A 581 27.10 12.48 -2.06
CA ASP A 581 27.79 11.77 -3.14
C ASP A 581 28.12 10.31 -2.78
N LEU A 582 28.48 10.05 -1.52
CA LEU A 582 28.68 8.70 -1.00
C LEU A 582 27.38 7.90 -1.02
N ALA A 583 26.28 8.46 -0.50
CA ALA A 583 24.99 7.76 -0.47
C ALA A 583 24.47 7.48 -1.89
N VAL A 584 24.64 8.42 -2.82
CA VAL A 584 24.29 8.20 -4.25
C VAL A 584 25.15 7.08 -4.86
N ARG A 585 26.45 7.02 -4.54
CA ARG A 585 27.29 5.88 -4.98
C ARG A 585 26.84 4.57 -4.35
N THR A 586 26.52 4.56 -3.05
CA THR A 586 25.98 3.38 -2.35
C THR A 586 24.71 2.91 -3.01
N TYR A 587 23.75 3.81 -3.26
CA TYR A 587 22.51 3.50 -3.97
C TYR A 587 22.75 2.88 -5.36
N ASN A 588 23.67 3.46 -6.14
CA ASN A 588 23.96 3.00 -7.49
C ASN A 588 24.73 1.65 -7.56
N HIS A 589 25.40 1.29 -6.46
CA HIS A 589 26.17 0.05 -6.34
C HIS A 589 25.63 -0.91 -5.27
N ARG A 590 24.39 -0.68 -4.79
CA ARG A 590 23.76 -1.55 -3.79
C ARG A 590 23.70 -2.99 -4.32
N VAL A 591 23.89 -3.94 -3.42
CA VAL A 591 23.97 -5.37 -3.77
C VAL A 591 22.60 -5.90 -4.19
N PHE A 592 21.56 -5.46 -3.50
CA PHE A 592 20.19 -5.87 -3.75
C PHE A 592 19.46 -4.76 -4.52
N TYR A 593 19.31 -4.95 -5.81
CA TYR A 593 18.65 -4.01 -6.71
C TYR A 593 17.55 -4.71 -7.51
N GLY A 594 16.63 -3.92 -8.04
CA GLY A 594 15.48 -4.45 -8.77
C GLY A 594 14.26 -4.62 -7.87
N ALA A 595 13.42 -5.58 -8.19
CA ALA A 595 12.18 -5.88 -7.47
C ALA A 595 12.33 -7.21 -6.70
N GLY A 596 13.35 -7.32 -5.85
CA GLY A 596 13.70 -8.57 -5.17
C GLY A 596 12.69 -9.03 -4.11
N ASN A 597 12.06 -8.08 -3.41
CA ASN A 597 11.04 -8.32 -2.40
C ASN A 597 10.12 -7.10 -2.25
N ASP A 598 8.96 -7.27 -1.65
CA ASP A 598 7.93 -6.23 -1.52
C ASP A 598 8.22 -5.21 -0.41
N TRP A 599 9.16 -5.50 0.47
CA TRP A 599 9.69 -4.56 1.48
C TRP A 599 10.94 -3.78 1.00
N ASN A 600 11.10 -3.59 -0.30
CA ASN A 600 12.21 -2.83 -0.87
C ASN A 600 11.97 -1.32 -0.70
N MET A 601 12.95 -0.64 -0.08
CA MET A 601 12.89 0.81 0.24
C MET A 601 13.55 1.70 -0.81
N ASP A 602 14.03 1.15 -1.92
CA ASP A 602 14.78 1.86 -2.96
C ASP A 602 14.10 3.14 -3.46
N ALA A 603 12.77 3.14 -3.59
CA ALA A 603 12.02 4.31 -4.05
C ALA A 603 12.03 5.45 -3.01
N ILE A 604 12.04 5.10 -1.72
CA ILE A 604 12.11 6.07 -0.61
C ILE A 604 13.51 6.66 -0.53
N ASP A 605 14.55 5.82 -0.60
CA ASP A 605 15.94 6.27 -0.63
C ASP A 605 16.22 7.16 -1.83
N ALA A 606 15.69 6.79 -3.02
CA ALA A 606 15.77 7.62 -4.21
C ALA A 606 15.10 8.99 -4.02
N ALA A 607 13.93 9.04 -3.36
CA ALA A 607 13.23 10.28 -3.06
C ALA A 607 14.05 11.17 -2.10
N ARG A 608 14.68 10.57 -1.08
CA ARG A 608 15.54 11.26 -0.11
C ARG A 608 16.86 11.76 -0.72
N LEU A 609 17.35 11.09 -1.75
CA LEU A 609 18.57 11.47 -2.49
C LEU A 609 18.30 12.39 -3.69
N GLY A 610 17.05 12.81 -3.95
CA GLY A 610 16.69 13.70 -5.05
C GLY A 610 16.71 13.02 -6.43
N MET A 611 16.57 11.69 -6.50
CA MET A 611 16.71 10.87 -7.72
C MET A 611 15.34 10.61 -8.39
N ALA A 612 14.70 11.63 -8.92
CA ALA A 612 13.33 11.59 -9.43
C ALA A 612 13.04 10.47 -10.47
N SER A 613 13.98 10.16 -11.37
CA SER A 613 13.81 9.07 -12.35
C SER A 613 13.82 7.69 -11.69
N GLU A 614 14.60 7.52 -10.63
CA GLU A 614 14.64 6.26 -9.86
C GLU A 614 13.34 6.06 -9.10
N VAL A 615 12.77 7.13 -8.51
CA VAL A 615 11.46 7.04 -7.82
C VAL A 615 10.42 6.42 -8.75
N ALA A 616 10.20 6.99 -9.95
CA ALA A 616 9.21 6.46 -10.90
C ALA A 616 9.52 5.00 -11.29
N SER A 617 10.79 4.73 -11.68
CA SER A 617 11.17 3.42 -12.17
C SER A 617 11.07 2.32 -11.09
N ARG A 618 11.43 2.63 -9.84
CA ARG A 618 11.34 1.67 -8.74
C ARG A 618 9.91 1.40 -8.33
N LEU A 619 9.07 2.44 -8.19
CA LEU A 619 7.65 2.28 -7.87
C LEU A 619 6.93 1.38 -8.88
N VAL A 620 7.16 1.61 -10.17
CA VAL A 620 6.57 0.76 -11.22
C VAL A 620 7.11 -0.68 -11.16
N ALA A 621 8.43 -0.84 -11.04
CA ALA A 621 9.05 -2.16 -11.06
C ALA A 621 8.61 -3.04 -9.87
N ILE A 622 8.61 -2.48 -8.65
CA ILE A 622 8.22 -3.24 -7.45
C ILE A 622 6.72 -3.58 -7.46
N THR A 623 5.88 -2.65 -7.93
CA THR A 623 4.44 -2.89 -8.05
C THR A 623 4.16 -4.03 -9.04
N GLN A 624 4.77 -4.01 -10.22
CA GLN A 624 4.58 -5.08 -11.20
C GLN A 624 5.12 -6.44 -10.76
N ALA A 625 6.13 -6.45 -9.89
CA ALA A 625 6.73 -7.68 -9.39
C ALA A 625 5.93 -8.32 -8.24
N HIS A 626 5.31 -7.52 -7.37
CA HIS A 626 4.79 -8.02 -6.09
C HIS A 626 3.28 -7.84 -5.89
N GLN A 627 2.63 -6.90 -6.58
CA GLN A 627 1.18 -6.80 -6.49
C GLN A 627 0.54 -8.02 -7.19
N VAL A 628 -0.30 -8.76 -6.46
CA VAL A 628 -1.01 -9.94 -6.99
C VAL A 628 -2.53 -9.87 -6.80
N TYR A 629 -3.00 -8.98 -5.91
CA TYR A 629 -4.43 -8.89 -5.59
C TYR A 629 -5.07 -7.65 -6.21
N ILE A 630 -6.34 -7.80 -6.60
CA ILE A 630 -7.14 -6.73 -7.25
C ILE A 630 -7.42 -5.52 -6.35
N ASN A 631 -7.15 -5.64 -5.08
CA ASN A 631 -7.25 -4.57 -4.07
C ASN A 631 -5.90 -3.86 -3.80
N GLY A 632 -4.88 -4.14 -4.61
CA GLY A 632 -3.57 -3.53 -4.51
C GLY A 632 -2.58 -4.22 -3.57
N LEU A 633 -3.02 -5.19 -2.76
CA LEU A 633 -2.12 -5.92 -1.85
C LEU A 633 -1.10 -6.76 -2.62
N SER A 634 0.08 -6.91 -2.03
CA SER A 634 1.17 -7.73 -2.53
C SER A 634 1.16 -9.14 -1.92
N ASP A 635 2.13 -9.96 -2.31
CA ASP A 635 2.39 -11.30 -1.80
C ASP A 635 3.89 -11.56 -1.67
N LEU A 636 4.28 -12.31 -0.67
CA LEU A 636 5.66 -12.76 -0.43
C LEU A 636 6.08 -13.98 -1.26
N GLY A 637 5.28 -14.40 -2.24
CA GLY A 637 5.59 -15.54 -3.10
C GLY A 637 5.40 -16.93 -2.47
N SER A 638 5.33 -17.04 -1.15
CA SER A 638 5.09 -18.30 -0.43
C SER A 638 3.66 -18.46 0.08
N SER A 639 2.87 -17.37 0.05
CA SER A 639 1.53 -17.28 0.63
C SER A 639 0.45 -16.94 -0.40
N VAL A 640 0.77 -16.99 -1.69
CA VAL A 640 -0.16 -16.65 -2.79
C VAL A 640 -1.52 -17.31 -2.59
N GLY A 641 -2.55 -16.47 -2.58
CA GLY A 641 -3.93 -16.94 -2.43
C GLY A 641 -4.38 -17.20 -0.99
N THR A 642 -3.58 -16.91 0.02
CA THR A 642 -3.93 -17.12 1.44
C THR A 642 -3.91 -15.85 2.27
N GLU A 643 -2.99 -14.93 2.01
CA GLU A 643 -2.81 -13.66 2.75
C GLU A 643 -2.46 -12.54 1.79
N GLY A 644 -2.76 -11.30 2.17
CA GLY A 644 -2.31 -10.09 1.50
C GLY A 644 -1.32 -9.32 2.38
N TYR A 645 -0.36 -8.64 1.74
CA TYR A 645 0.63 -7.79 2.40
C TYR A 645 0.41 -6.33 2.02
N ILE A 646 0.44 -5.45 3.03
CA ILE A 646 0.19 -4.01 2.87
C ILE A 646 1.49 -3.21 2.74
N GLU A 647 2.64 -3.84 2.95
CA GLU A 647 3.94 -3.18 3.04
C GLU A 647 4.32 -2.47 1.73
N GLN A 648 4.12 -3.11 0.58
CA GLN A 648 4.37 -2.49 -0.71
C GLN A 648 3.48 -1.25 -0.94
N LEU A 649 2.19 -1.30 -0.55
CA LEU A 649 1.28 -0.15 -0.63
C LEU A 649 1.77 1.03 0.22
N SER A 650 2.24 0.76 1.45
CA SER A 650 2.78 1.77 2.35
C SER A 650 4.12 2.32 1.85
N GLY A 651 4.95 1.49 1.22
CA GLY A 651 6.18 1.89 0.56
C GLY A 651 5.91 2.87 -0.61
N VAL A 652 4.90 2.58 -1.44
CA VAL A 652 4.44 3.50 -2.50
C VAL A 652 3.97 4.83 -1.90
N ALA A 653 3.15 4.78 -0.85
CA ALA A 653 2.62 5.99 -0.22
C ALA A 653 3.74 6.86 0.37
N THR A 654 4.67 6.26 1.12
CA THR A 654 5.82 6.95 1.69
C THR A 654 6.70 7.56 0.60
N ALA A 655 7.04 6.81 -0.45
CA ALA A 655 7.91 7.30 -1.52
C ALA A 655 7.28 8.47 -2.31
N LEU A 656 5.98 8.45 -2.57
CA LEU A 656 5.27 9.56 -3.23
C LEU A 656 5.27 10.82 -2.36
N ASP A 657 4.99 10.69 -1.07
CA ASP A 657 4.97 11.81 -0.15
C ASP A 657 6.36 12.43 0.00
N GLU A 658 7.40 11.59 0.16
CA GLU A 658 8.81 12.00 0.23
C GLU A 658 9.32 12.63 -1.07
N ALA A 659 8.88 12.15 -2.23
CA ALA A 659 9.22 12.76 -3.51
C ALA A 659 8.58 14.13 -3.70
N LEU A 660 7.42 14.39 -3.07
CA LEU A 660 6.66 15.63 -3.21
C LEU A 660 7.05 16.69 -2.18
N VAL A 661 7.16 16.34 -0.90
CA VAL A 661 7.50 17.29 0.18
C VAL A 661 8.31 16.61 1.27
N GLN A 662 9.38 17.27 1.71
CA GLN A 662 10.22 16.83 2.84
C GLN A 662 10.50 17.99 3.78
N ASP A 663 10.56 17.71 5.11
CA ASP A 663 11.08 18.66 6.10
C ASP A 663 11.75 17.99 7.31
N TYR A 664 12.13 16.73 7.19
CA TYR A 664 12.65 15.87 8.27
C TYR A 664 13.88 16.44 9.01
N ASP A 665 14.68 17.29 8.37
CA ASP A 665 15.84 17.99 8.96
C ASP A 665 15.54 19.46 9.35
N GLY A 666 14.26 19.86 9.27
CA GLY A 666 13.79 21.22 9.51
C GLY A 666 13.92 22.16 8.30
N THR A 667 14.33 21.65 7.13
CA THR A 667 14.32 22.40 5.86
C THR A 667 13.21 21.89 4.96
N LEU A 668 12.20 22.74 4.68
CA LEU A 668 11.13 22.41 3.77
C LEU A 668 11.65 22.34 2.33
N ARG A 669 11.48 21.19 1.70
CA ARG A 669 11.81 20.91 0.29
C ARG A 669 10.53 20.61 -0.47
N ILE A 670 10.38 21.21 -1.63
CA ILE A 670 9.20 21.08 -2.51
C ILE A 670 9.61 20.37 -3.78
N ALA A 671 8.92 19.26 -4.08
CA ALA A 671 9.14 18.40 -5.22
C ALA A 671 10.63 18.00 -5.40
N PRO A 672 11.36 17.61 -4.30
CA PRO A 672 12.80 17.36 -4.38
C PRO A 672 13.13 16.21 -5.34
N ALA A 673 12.21 15.23 -5.47
CA ALA A 673 12.40 14.06 -6.33
C ALA A 673 11.12 13.68 -7.11
N TRP A 674 10.23 14.63 -7.38
CA TRP A 674 9.00 14.34 -8.12
C TRP A 674 9.32 14.03 -9.60
N PRO A 675 8.80 12.93 -10.18
CA PRO A 675 9.08 12.55 -11.57
C PRO A 675 8.63 13.62 -12.58
N ALA A 676 9.51 14.01 -13.49
CA ALA A 676 9.29 15.14 -14.39
C ALA A 676 8.10 14.98 -15.36
N GLY A 677 7.71 13.72 -15.66
CA GLY A 677 6.57 13.40 -16.54
C GLY A 677 5.24 13.27 -15.79
N TRP A 678 5.21 13.48 -14.49
CA TRP A 678 4.03 13.33 -13.65
C TRP A 678 3.54 14.71 -13.17
N ASP A 679 2.33 15.08 -13.50
CA ASP A 679 1.64 16.21 -12.88
C ASP A 679 1.02 15.77 -11.56
N VAL A 680 0.96 16.66 -10.56
CA VAL A 680 0.36 16.36 -9.27
C VAL A 680 -0.28 17.58 -8.64
N SER A 681 -1.35 17.33 -7.89
CA SER A 681 -1.94 18.25 -6.91
C SER A 681 -2.06 17.50 -5.59
N GLY A 682 -1.32 17.91 -4.56
CA GLY A 682 -1.25 17.13 -3.32
C GLY A 682 -1.04 17.96 -2.06
N THR A 683 -1.38 17.32 -0.94
CA THR A 683 -1.19 17.85 0.41
C THR A 683 -0.35 16.87 1.23
N VAL A 684 0.74 17.35 1.84
CA VAL A 684 1.59 16.59 2.75
C VAL A 684 1.65 17.31 4.09
N ALA A 685 1.56 16.55 5.19
CA ALA A 685 1.76 17.05 6.54
C ALA A 685 3.27 17.14 6.83
N VAL A 686 3.67 18.18 7.52
CA VAL A 686 5.05 18.47 7.89
C VAL A 686 5.11 18.98 9.34
N GLN A 687 6.33 19.16 9.86
CA GLN A 687 6.56 19.57 11.25
C GLN A 687 5.71 20.78 11.67
N GLY A 688 5.34 20.80 12.97
CA GLY A 688 4.60 21.89 13.59
C GLY A 688 3.13 21.95 13.20
N ASN A 689 2.49 20.82 12.98
CA ASN A 689 1.09 20.65 12.59
C ASN A 689 0.74 21.46 11.33
N THR A 690 1.68 21.51 10.39
CA THR A 690 1.62 22.31 9.18
C THR A 690 1.27 21.43 7.98
N ARG A 691 0.45 21.96 7.07
CA ARG A 691 0.13 21.31 5.79
C ARG A 691 0.74 22.09 4.63
N VAL A 692 1.37 21.39 3.72
CA VAL A 692 1.93 21.97 2.50
C VAL A 692 1.16 21.43 1.31
N ASN A 693 0.54 22.36 0.56
CA ASN A 693 -0.21 22.04 -0.66
C ASN A 693 0.67 22.38 -1.87
N VAL A 694 0.88 21.41 -2.72
CA VAL A 694 1.77 21.52 -3.88
C VAL A 694 1.04 21.14 -5.15
N GLN A 695 1.20 21.94 -6.20
CA GLN A 695 0.90 21.51 -7.57
C GLN A 695 2.16 21.58 -8.42
N VAL A 696 2.45 20.48 -9.10
CA VAL A 696 3.50 20.37 -10.13
C VAL A 696 2.80 20.15 -11.47
N GLN A 697 3.10 20.97 -12.46
CA GLN A 697 2.55 20.84 -13.81
C GLN A 697 3.68 21.06 -14.82
N GLY A 698 3.78 20.17 -15.80
CA GLY A 698 4.84 20.23 -16.80
C GLY A 698 6.24 20.14 -16.19
N GLY A 699 6.42 19.37 -15.11
CA GLY A 699 7.69 19.15 -14.43
C GLY A 699 8.18 20.33 -13.55
N SER A 700 7.32 21.29 -13.21
CA SER A 700 7.69 22.43 -12.35
C SER A 700 6.60 22.73 -11.33
N PRO A 701 6.94 23.09 -10.07
CA PRO A 701 5.95 23.60 -9.13
C PRO A 701 5.25 24.86 -9.66
N VAL A 702 3.93 24.92 -9.59
CA VAL A 702 3.10 26.08 -9.98
C VAL A 702 2.34 26.67 -8.79
N THR A 703 2.06 25.85 -7.79
CA THR A 703 1.45 26.27 -6.51
C THR A 703 2.26 25.66 -5.36
N VAL A 704 2.68 26.48 -4.41
CA VAL A 704 3.32 26.08 -3.16
C VAL A 704 2.67 26.88 -2.03
N ALA A 705 1.76 26.25 -1.31
CA ALA A 705 1.00 26.90 -0.26
C ALA A 705 1.24 26.22 1.11
N ILE A 706 1.54 27.03 2.13
CA ILE A 706 1.83 26.60 3.50
C ILE A 706 0.63 26.98 4.37
N GLN A 707 0.00 26.02 5.01
CA GLN A 707 -1.02 26.22 6.04
C GLN A 707 -0.39 25.94 7.39
N ALA A 708 0.02 26.99 8.11
CA ALA A 708 0.78 26.87 9.33
C ALA A 708 -0.07 26.42 10.53
N GLY A 709 0.26 25.29 11.13
CA GLY A 709 -0.36 24.81 12.36
C GLY A 709 0.24 25.41 13.62
N SER A 710 1.50 25.83 13.58
CA SER A 710 2.22 26.47 14.70
C SER A 710 2.93 27.73 14.25
N SER A 711 3.15 28.67 15.22
CA SER A 711 3.93 29.89 14.97
C SER A 711 5.42 29.57 15.10
N ARG A 712 6.20 29.72 14.02
CA ARG A 712 7.64 29.44 13.98
C ARG A 712 8.31 30.14 12.79
N THR A 713 9.63 30.10 12.73
CA THR A 713 10.37 30.38 11.48
C THR A 713 10.63 29.06 10.76
N MET A 714 10.14 28.95 9.54
CA MET A 714 10.39 27.80 8.67
C MET A 714 11.54 28.12 7.72
N LYS A 715 12.51 27.23 7.62
CA LYS A 715 13.53 27.29 6.59
C LYS A 715 12.96 26.60 5.33
N VAL A 716 12.98 27.30 4.20
CA VAL A 716 12.44 26.81 2.93
C VAL A 716 13.54 26.81 1.89
N ARG A 717 13.75 25.67 1.22
CA ARG A 717 14.59 25.60 0.02
C ARG A 717 13.81 26.24 -1.13
N ASN A 718 14.47 27.09 -1.91
CA ASN A 718 13.86 27.73 -3.08
C ASN A 718 13.37 26.68 -4.07
N PRO A 719 12.04 26.55 -4.29
CA PRO A 719 11.48 25.51 -5.18
C PRO A 719 11.88 25.68 -6.66
N TRP A 720 12.38 26.85 -7.02
CA TRP A 720 12.83 27.18 -8.39
C TRP A 720 14.28 27.68 -8.37
N PRO A 721 15.27 26.79 -8.41
CA PRO A 721 16.70 27.16 -8.27
C PRO A 721 17.11 28.30 -9.18
N GLY A 722 17.74 29.32 -8.59
CA GLY A 722 18.22 30.50 -9.32
C GLY A 722 17.15 31.51 -9.75
N LYS A 723 15.87 31.27 -9.46
CA LYS A 723 14.78 32.23 -9.69
C LYS A 723 14.53 33.09 -8.46
N ALA A 724 14.08 34.32 -8.67
CA ALA A 724 13.62 35.18 -7.61
C ALA A 724 12.25 34.75 -7.12
N VAL A 725 12.15 34.48 -5.83
CA VAL A 725 10.92 34.06 -5.13
C VAL A 725 10.55 35.07 -4.05
N GLN A 726 9.27 35.13 -3.74
CA GLN A 726 8.72 35.88 -2.61
C GLN A 726 7.73 35.00 -1.84
N VAL A 727 7.39 35.40 -0.62
CA VAL A 727 6.30 34.79 0.14
C VAL A 727 5.26 35.86 0.44
N VAL A 728 4.02 35.55 0.11
CA VAL A 728 2.88 36.42 0.41
C VAL A 728 1.94 35.74 1.40
N ASN A 729 1.24 36.55 2.21
CA ASN A 729 0.15 36.04 3.04
C ASN A 729 -1.03 35.65 2.16
N GLY A 730 -1.56 34.46 2.37
CA GLY A 730 -2.58 33.88 1.50
C GLY A 730 -3.91 34.64 1.45
N SER A 731 -4.26 35.39 2.49
CA SER A 731 -5.54 36.10 2.57
C SER A 731 -5.52 37.54 2.05
N GLY A 732 -4.34 38.16 1.89
CA GLY A 732 -4.28 39.58 1.56
C GLY A 732 -3.17 40.00 0.58
N ASN A 733 -2.43 39.07 0.01
CA ASN A 733 -1.29 39.30 -0.86
C ASN A 733 -0.20 40.24 -0.27
N ALA A 734 -0.20 40.38 1.06
CA ALA A 734 0.84 41.14 1.75
C ALA A 734 2.16 40.34 1.68
N VAL A 735 3.23 41.01 1.26
CA VAL A 735 4.57 40.39 1.18
C VAL A 735 5.08 40.12 2.60
N VAL A 736 5.37 38.88 2.92
CA VAL A 736 5.93 38.40 4.19
C VAL A 736 7.44 38.23 4.08
N VAL A 737 7.92 37.68 2.96
CA VAL A 737 9.33 37.61 2.61
C VAL A 737 9.52 38.33 1.28
N SER A 738 10.37 39.35 1.28
CA SER A 738 10.72 40.11 0.07
C SER A 738 11.45 39.21 -0.93
N SER A 739 11.47 39.64 -2.20
CA SER A 739 12.14 38.94 -3.28
C SER A 739 13.56 38.50 -2.92
N THR A 740 13.84 37.19 -3.06
CA THR A 740 15.16 36.60 -2.82
C THR A 740 15.47 35.55 -3.89
N THR A 741 16.77 35.38 -4.20
CA THR A 741 17.31 34.31 -5.03
C THR A 741 18.13 33.32 -4.23
N ALA A 742 18.11 33.43 -2.89
CA ALA A 742 18.84 32.53 -2.01
C ALA A 742 18.37 31.07 -2.19
N THR A 743 19.31 30.14 -2.08
CA THR A 743 19.01 28.70 -2.16
C THR A 743 18.06 28.27 -1.04
N THR A 744 18.21 28.84 0.14
CA THR A 744 17.31 28.68 1.29
C THR A 744 16.99 30.03 1.90
N PHE A 745 15.79 30.18 2.43
CA PHE A 745 15.34 31.43 3.08
C PHE A 745 14.37 31.12 4.22
N ASP A 746 14.27 32.03 5.17
CA ASP A 746 13.43 31.89 6.35
C ASP A 746 12.05 32.51 6.11
N VAL A 747 11.01 31.80 6.50
CA VAL A 747 9.60 32.24 6.42
C VAL A 747 9.02 32.30 7.83
N PRO A 748 8.73 33.48 8.37
CA PRO A 748 8.04 33.59 9.64
C PRO A 748 6.55 33.25 9.45
N VAL A 749 6.13 32.11 9.98
CA VAL A 749 4.73 31.66 9.90
C VAL A 749 4.03 31.84 11.26
N VAL A 750 2.70 32.09 11.19
CA VAL A 750 1.83 32.25 12.37
C VAL A 750 0.74 31.17 12.31
N SER A 751 0.52 30.49 13.44
CA SER A 751 -0.51 29.45 13.56
C SER A 751 -1.86 29.89 13.00
N GLY A 752 -2.47 29.02 12.18
CA GLY A 752 -3.77 29.27 11.56
C GLY A 752 -3.73 30.21 10.33
N GLN A 753 -2.55 30.68 9.93
CA GLN A 753 -2.39 31.50 8.72
C GLN A 753 -1.90 30.67 7.55
N SER A 754 -2.26 31.11 6.35
CA SER A 754 -1.79 30.53 5.10
C SER A 754 -0.79 31.44 4.39
N TYR A 755 0.14 30.84 3.68
CA TYR A 755 1.21 31.54 2.93
C TYR A 755 1.36 30.90 1.56
N LEU A 756 1.73 31.73 0.58
CA LEU A 756 2.04 31.29 -0.77
C LEU A 756 3.49 31.65 -1.10
N VAL A 757 4.27 30.63 -1.41
CA VAL A 757 5.62 30.77 -1.96
C VAL A 757 5.49 30.83 -3.48
N GLU A 758 5.96 31.89 -4.11
CA GLU A 758 5.77 32.07 -5.56
C GLU A 758 6.97 32.72 -6.25
N GLN A 759 7.14 32.44 -7.53
CA GLN A 759 8.12 33.16 -8.35
C GLN A 759 7.67 34.62 -8.55
N VAL A 760 8.59 35.58 -8.41
CA VAL A 760 8.28 36.98 -8.62
C VAL A 760 7.90 37.27 -10.11
N ALA A 761 8.57 36.59 -11.05
CA ALA A 761 8.33 36.74 -12.49
C ALA A 761 7.10 35.99 -13.02
N ALA A 762 6.62 34.96 -12.26
CA ALA A 762 5.48 34.12 -12.63
C ALA A 762 4.70 33.76 -11.36
N PRO A 763 4.01 34.74 -10.74
CA PRO A 763 3.35 34.49 -9.46
C PRO A 763 2.15 33.54 -9.63
N THR A 764 1.99 32.64 -8.68
CA THR A 764 0.86 31.70 -8.63
C THR A 764 -0.48 32.42 -8.65
N THR A 765 -0.54 33.62 -8.02
CA THR A 765 -1.75 34.47 -7.98
C THR A 765 -2.18 35.00 -9.35
N ALA A 766 -1.31 34.94 -10.35
CA ALA A 766 -1.64 35.32 -11.75
C ALA A 766 -2.18 34.14 -12.59
N LEU A 767 -2.12 32.93 -12.10
CA LEU A 767 -2.61 31.72 -12.81
C LEU A 767 -4.14 31.66 -12.81
N PRO A 768 -4.76 31.13 -13.87
CA PRO A 768 -6.20 30.82 -13.86
C PRO A 768 -6.53 29.83 -12.72
N TYR A 769 -7.63 30.10 -12.02
CA TYR A 769 -8.11 29.20 -10.98
C TYR A 769 -8.76 27.95 -11.58
N ALA A 770 -8.37 26.80 -11.06
CA ALA A 770 -9.05 25.52 -11.29
C ALA A 770 -8.95 24.68 -10.01
N GLN A 771 -10.10 24.29 -9.45
CA GLN A 771 -10.16 23.38 -8.30
C GLN A 771 -9.56 22.04 -8.69
N VAL A 772 -8.80 21.41 -7.79
CA VAL A 772 -8.42 19.99 -7.94
C VAL A 772 -9.68 19.15 -7.94
N SER A 773 -9.90 18.38 -8.97
CA SER A 773 -11.11 17.59 -9.16
C SER A 773 -10.80 16.24 -9.78
N GLY A 774 -11.73 15.31 -9.64
CA GLY A 774 -11.65 13.97 -10.22
C GLY A 774 -13.00 13.47 -10.68
N SER A 775 -13.02 12.27 -11.21
CA SER A 775 -14.24 11.53 -11.53
C SER A 775 -14.12 10.13 -10.93
N PRO A 776 -15.20 9.55 -10.40
CA PRO A 776 -15.19 8.18 -9.91
C PRO A 776 -14.65 7.21 -10.96
N ALA A 777 -13.86 6.23 -10.53
CA ALA A 777 -13.42 5.14 -11.41
C ALA A 777 -14.63 4.38 -11.94
N THR A 778 -14.60 4.03 -13.22
CA THR A 778 -15.69 3.30 -13.91
C THR A 778 -15.23 1.97 -14.49
N THR A 779 -13.93 1.71 -14.52
CA THR A 779 -13.27 0.50 -15.02
C THR A 779 -12.14 0.10 -14.09
N ALA A 780 -11.71 -1.16 -14.17
CA ALA A 780 -10.45 -1.58 -13.55
C ALA A 780 -9.28 -0.73 -14.06
N ARG A 781 -8.22 -0.63 -13.27
CA ARG A 781 -7.03 0.15 -13.60
C ARG A 781 -5.84 -0.79 -13.77
N HIS A 782 -5.05 -0.59 -14.81
CA HIS A 782 -3.96 -1.49 -15.20
C HIS A 782 -2.60 -0.82 -15.12
N LEU A 783 -1.57 -1.61 -14.77
CA LEU A 783 -0.16 -1.26 -14.85
C LEU A 783 0.63 -2.49 -15.33
N GLY A 784 0.89 -2.58 -16.63
CA GLY A 784 1.50 -3.78 -17.21
C GLY A 784 0.64 -5.01 -16.96
N THR A 785 1.17 -5.98 -16.23
CA THR A 785 0.51 -7.27 -15.91
C THR A 785 -0.34 -7.24 -14.65
N VAL A 786 -0.31 -6.14 -13.88
CA VAL A 786 -1.08 -6.02 -12.62
C VAL A 786 -2.26 -5.08 -12.79
N GLN A 787 -3.31 -5.29 -11.97
CA GLN A 787 -4.52 -4.48 -12.05
C GLN A 787 -5.15 -4.23 -10.67
N ILE A 788 -5.94 -3.17 -10.58
CA ILE A 788 -6.84 -2.87 -9.47
C ILE A 788 -8.27 -2.97 -9.98
N GLY A 789 -9.09 -3.77 -9.29
CA GLY A 789 -10.43 -4.11 -9.74
C GLY A 789 -10.47 -5.30 -10.69
N ILE A 790 -11.62 -5.52 -11.30
CA ILE A 790 -11.88 -6.63 -12.25
C ILE A 790 -12.57 -6.07 -13.48
N ASP A 791 -12.08 -6.40 -14.66
CA ASP A 791 -12.72 -6.01 -15.92
C ASP A 791 -14.07 -6.68 -16.12
N GLY A 792 -14.96 -6.00 -16.83
CA GLY A 792 -16.23 -6.54 -17.27
C GLY A 792 -16.08 -7.48 -18.47
N SER A 793 -17.07 -8.35 -18.68
CA SER A 793 -17.19 -9.08 -19.94
C SER A 793 -17.38 -8.06 -21.08
N GLY A 794 -16.39 -7.94 -21.96
CA GLY A 794 -16.33 -6.97 -23.07
C GLY A 794 -15.42 -5.76 -22.85
N GLY A 795 -14.70 -5.64 -21.70
CA GLY A 795 -13.57 -4.73 -21.55
C GLY A 795 -12.36 -5.25 -22.31
N THR A 796 -11.56 -4.34 -22.88
CA THR A 796 -10.26 -4.72 -23.43
C THR A 796 -9.40 -5.25 -22.27
N PRO A 797 -8.87 -6.49 -22.30
CA PRO A 797 -7.92 -6.96 -21.33
C PRO A 797 -6.74 -5.99 -21.24
N GLY A 798 -6.17 -5.82 -20.04
CA GLY A 798 -5.06 -4.89 -19.83
C GLY A 798 -3.80 -5.30 -20.58
N ASN A 799 -2.88 -4.37 -20.71
CA ASN A 799 -1.57 -4.64 -21.31
C ASN A 799 -0.87 -5.79 -20.56
N GLY A 800 -0.58 -6.89 -21.26
CA GLY A 800 0.04 -8.09 -20.70
C GLY A 800 -0.93 -9.10 -20.08
N SER A 801 -2.26 -8.91 -20.18
CA SER A 801 -3.24 -9.95 -19.81
C SER A 801 -3.05 -11.20 -20.65
N VAL A 802 -3.21 -12.35 -20.01
CA VAL A 802 -3.30 -13.64 -20.72
C VAL A 802 -4.70 -13.78 -21.27
N VAL A 803 -4.80 -13.97 -22.56
CA VAL A 803 -6.09 -14.03 -23.27
C VAL A 803 -6.17 -15.24 -24.19
N SER A 804 -7.41 -15.70 -24.41
CA SER A 804 -7.71 -16.68 -25.45
C SER A 804 -8.78 -16.13 -26.39
N PHE A 805 -8.76 -16.54 -27.65
CA PHE A 805 -9.71 -16.13 -28.66
C PHE A 805 -10.58 -17.33 -29.08
N LYS A 806 -11.90 -17.21 -28.94
CA LYS A 806 -12.85 -18.24 -29.41
C LYS A 806 -13.54 -17.77 -30.68
N ALA A 807 -13.30 -18.45 -31.78
CA ALA A 807 -13.82 -18.04 -33.09
C ALA A 807 -15.33 -18.25 -33.20
N HIS A 808 -16.06 -17.24 -33.63
CA HIS A 808 -17.51 -17.36 -33.96
C HIS A 808 -17.73 -18.28 -35.19
N ALA A 809 -16.71 -18.42 -36.03
CA ALA A 809 -16.74 -19.27 -37.23
C ALA A 809 -17.12 -20.74 -36.95
N ASN A 810 -16.64 -21.31 -35.83
CA ASN A 810 -16.85 -22.73 -35.49
C ASN A 810 -17.01 -22.99 -33.98
N GLY A 811 -16.84 -21.99 -33.12
CA GLY A 811 -16.92 -22.12 -31.68
C GLY A 811 -15.70 -22.77 -31.03
N ASP A 812 -14.58 -22.88 -31.73
CA ASP A 812 -13.33 -23.43 -31.24
C ASP A 812 -12.32 -22.31 -30.87
N TYR A 813 -11.37 -22.65 -30.01
CA TYR A 813 -10.33 -21.72 -29.60
C TYR A 813 -9.21 -21.63 -30.64
N VAL A 814 -8.68 -20.44 -30.84
CA VAL A 814 -7.49 -20.18 -31.64
C VAL A 814 -6.29 -20.77 -30.93
N THR A 815 -5.53 -21.62 -31.62
CA THR A 815 -4.34 -22.26 -31.11
C THR A 815 -3.10 -21.87 -31.92
N ALA A 816 -1.97 -21.61 -31.25
CA ALA A 816 -0.65 -21.58 -31.87
C ALA A 816 -0.18 -23.03 -32.07
N ASP A 817 -0.65 -23.66 -33.14
CA ASP A 817 -0.56 -25.10 -33.33
C ASP A 817 0.89 -25.61 -33.45
N ASN A 818 1.08 -26.90 -33.13
CA ASN A 818 2.40 -27.55 -33.07
C ASN A 818 3.40 -26.75 -32.21
N ALA A 819 2.98 -26.34 -31.00
CA ALA A 819 3.79 -25.51 -30.10
C ALA A 819 4.28 -24.21 -30.78
N GLY A 820 3.41 -23.56 -31.57
CA GLY A 820 3.71 -22.32 -32.27
C GLY A 820 4.58 -22.46 -33.53
N ALA A 821 4.93 -23.68 -33.94
CA ALA A 821 5.69 -23.94 -35.16
C ALA A 821 4.81 -24.01 -36.41
N ALA A 822 3.51 -24.16 -36.27
CA ALA A 822 2.51 -24.12 -37.33
C ALA A 822 1.66 -22.85 -37.26
N PRO A 823 0.98 -22.43 -38.34
CA PRO A 823 0.09 -21.28 -38.33
C PRO A 823 -1.02 -21.39 -37.29
N LEU A 824 -1.49 -20.24 -36.81
CA LEU A 824 -2.64 -20.15 -35.90
C LEU A 824 -3.91 -20.69 -36.59
N ILE A 825 -4.67 -21.50 -35.87
CA ILE A 825 -5.90 -22.10 -36.38
C ILE A 825 -6.94 -22.24 -35.24
N ALA A 826 -8.25 -22.07 -35.52
CA ALA A 826 -9.31 -22.25 -34.54
C ALA A 826 -9.77 -23.73 -34.56
N ASN A 827 -9.10 -24.61 -33.76
CA ASN A 827 -9.36 -26.05 -33.81
C ASN A 827 -9.26 -26.76 -32.45
N ARG A 828 -9.42 -26.05 -31.35
CA ARG A 828 -9.42 -26.63 -29.99
C ARG A 828 -10.72 -26.32 -29.26
N THR A 829 -11.20 -27.29 -28.49
CA THR A 829 -12.43 -27.16 -27.69
C THR A 829 -12.18 -26.77 -26.24
N ALA A 830 -10.91 -26.66 -25.84
CA ALA A 830 -10.48 -26.28 -24.49
C ALA A 830 -9.21 -25.41 -24.55
N ILE A 831 -9.04 -24.53 -23.55
CA ILE A 831 -7.88 -23.67 -23.39
C ILE A 831 -6.76 -24.46 -22.72
N GLY A 832 -5.56 -24.35 -23.26
CA GLY A 832 -4.30 -24.81 -22.74
C GLY A 832 -3.18 -23.82 -23.13
N PRO A 833 -1.90 -24.10 -22.85
CA PRO A 833 -0.81 -23.17 -23.14
C PRO A 833 -0.66 -22.76 -24.61
N TRP A 834 -1.23 -23.49 -25.54
CA TRP A 834 -1.17 -23.15 -26.96
C TRP A 834 -2.30 -22.22 -27.41
N GLU A 835 -3.36 -22.10 -26.64
CA GLU A 835 -4.52 -21.25 -26.85
C GLU A 835 -4.38 -19.92 -26.09
N GLN A 836 -3.33 -19.76 -25.27
CA GLN A 836 -3.07 -18.57 -24.46
C GLN A 836 -2.07 -17.64 -25.13
N PHE A 837 -2.39 -16.33 -25.07
CA PHE A 837 -1.55 -15.27 -25.63
C PHE A 837 -1.48 -14.11 -24.62
N ASP A 838 -0.28 -13.53 -24.42
CA ASP A 838 -0.18 -12.24 -23.77
C ASP A 838 -0.66 -11.13 -24.73
N LEU A 839 -1.63 -10.34 -24.32
CA LEU A 839 -2.09 -9.16 -25.04
C LEU A 839 -1.25 -7.94 -24.62
N ILE A 840 -0.44 -7.42 -25.55
CA ILE A 840 0.57 -6.38 -25.22
C ILE A 840 0.25 -5.10 -25.99
N ASP A 841 -0.14 -4.05 -25.27
CA ASP A 841 -0.38 -2.72 -25.83
C ASP A 841 0.92 -2.10 -26.35
N GLN A 842 0.89 -1.56 -27.57
CA GLN A 842 2.04 -0.92 -28.20
C GLN A 842 2.07 0.61 -28.01
N GLY A 843 1.12 1.19 -27.23
CA GLY A 843 1.05 2.63 -26.93
C GLY A 843 0.61 3.52 -28.10
N ASN A 844 0.26 2.94 -29.26
CA ASN A 844 -0.17 3.64 -30.47
C ASN A 844 -1.60 3.28 -30.91
N GLY A 845 -2.38 2.64 -30.02
CA GLY A 845 -3.73 2.11 -30.30
C GLY A 845 -3.73 0.76 -30.99
N SER A 846 -2.58 0.08 -31.07
CA SER A 846 -2.49 -1.32 -31.48
C SER A 846 -2.01 -2.23 -30.36
N VAL A 847 -2.22 -3.53 -30.52
CA VAL A 847 -1.77 -4.58 -29.62
C VAL A 847 -0.86 -5.57 -30.35
N ALA A 848 0.02 -6.25 -29.62
CA ALA A 848 0.75 -7.42 -30.09
C ALA A 848 0.33 -8.64 -29.26
N LEU A 849 0.33 -9.81 -29.87
CA LEU A 849 0.01 -11.09 -29.23
C LEU A 849 1.26 -11.93 -29.07
N ARG A 850 1.65 -12.30 -27.85
CA ARG A 850 2.76 -13.22 -27.60
C ARG A 850 2.22 -14.59 -27.20
N ALA A 851 2.47 -15.61 -27.99
CA ALA A 851 1.95 -16.96 -27.78
C ALA A 851 2.69 -17.68 -26.63
N HIS A 852 1.96 -18.21 -25.66
CA HIS A 852 2.54 -19.05 -24.59
C HIS A 852 3.10 -20.38 -25.14
N ALA A 853 2.69 -20.80 -26.31
CA ALA A 853 3.17 -22.00 -26.98
C ALA A 853 4.69 -22.01 -27.22
N ASN A 854 5.30 -20.85 -27.50
CA ASN A 854 6.73 -20.74 -27.85
C ASN A 854 7.38 -19.41 -27.48
N ASP A 855 6.68 -18.59 -26.70
CA ASP A 855 7.15 -17.28 -26.21
C ASP A 855 7.51 -16.28 -27.34
N LYS A 856 6.83 -16.38 -28.48
CA LYS A 856 7.06 -15.52 -29.66
C LYS A 856 5.80 -14.75 -30.04
N TYR A 857 6.02 -13.61 -30.71
CA TYR A 857 4.94 -12.77 -31.20
C TYR A 857 4.29 -13.33 -32.46
N VAL A 858 2.96 -13.18 -32.50
CA VAL A 858 2.13 -13.51 -33.66
C VAL A 858 2.37 -12.47 -34.75
N THR A 859 2.73 -12.95 -35.93
CA THR A 859 3.10 -12.16 -37.12
C THR A 859 2.03 -12.35 -38.20
N ALA A 860 1.50 -11.27 -38.77
CA ALA A 860 0.77 -11.29 -40.03
C ALA A 860 1.79 -11.49 -41.17
N ASP A 861 2.13 -12.76 -41.45
CA ASP A 861 3.29 -13.14 -42.26
C ASP A 861 3.16 -12.66 -43.70
N ASN A 862 4.33 -12.39 -44.31
CA ASN A 862 4.41 -11.87 -45.68
C ASN A 862 3.50 -10.63 -45.88
N ALA A 863 3.57 -9.69 -44.90
CA ALA A 863 2.71 -8.50 -44.87
C ALA A 863 1.19 -8.83 -44.93
N GLY A 864 0.76 -9.89 -44.27
CA GLY A 864 -0.62 -10.35 -44.17
C GLY A 864 -1.07 -11.22 -45.36
N ALA A 865 -0.21 -11.52 -46.34
CA ALA A 865 -0.54 -12.37 -47.48
C ALA A 865 -0.47 -13.88 -47.14
N ASP A 866 0.22 -14.25 -46.06
CA ASP A 866 0.33 -15.60 -45.55
C ASP A 866 -0.36 -15.74 -44.18
N PRO A 867 -0.70 -16.97 -43.73
CA PRO A 867 -1.32 -17.21 -42.43
C PRO A 867 -0.51 -16.67 -41.24
N LEU A 868 -1.23 -16.29 -40.16
CA LEU A 868 -0.63 -15.81 -38.92
C LEU A 868 0.22 -16.92 -38.28
N LEU A 869 1.42 -16.53 -37.82
CA LEU A 869 2.39 -17.46 -37.24
C LEU A 869 3.12 -16.81 -36.03
N ALA A 870 3.24 -17.53 -34.90
CA ALA A 870 4.03 -17.09 -33.76
C ALA A 870 5.52 -17.38 -33.98
N LYS A 871 6.30 -16.42 -34.57
CA LYS A 871 7.66 -16.72 -35.05
C LYS A 871 8.77 -15.74 -34.66
N VAL A 872 8.46 -14.51 -34.27
CA VAL A 872 9.46 -13.47 -34.00
C VAL A 872 9.59 -13.17 -32.50
N THR A 873 10.75 -12.64 -32.08
CA THR A 873 11.04 -12.30 -30.69
C THR A 873 10.94 -10.80 -30.41
N ALA A 874 10.63 -9.98 -31.42
CA ALA A 874 10.47 -8.53 -31.28
C ALA A 874 9.28 -8.06 -32.11
N VAL A 875 8.58 -7.03 -31.65
CA VAL A 875 7.42 -6.45 -32.31
C VAL A 875 7.85 -5.46 -33.38
N GLY A 876 7.42 -5.71 -34.63
CA GLY A 876 7.47 -4.77 -35.74
C GLY A 876 6.04 -4.41 -36.19
N THR A 877 5.87 -3.84 -37.38
CA THR A 877 4.54 -3.51 -37.93
C THR A 877 3.70 -4.74 -38.31
N TRP A 878 4.31 -5.88 -38.55
CA TRP A 878 3.64 -7.13 -38.88
C TRP A 878 3.04 -7.84 -37.68
N GLU A 879 3.50 -7.50 -36.47
CA GLU A 879 3.06 -8.05 -35.18
C GLU A 879 2.03 -7.15 -34.51
N GLN A 880 1.65 -6.02 -35.11
CA GLN A 880 0.71 -5.08 -34.56
C GLN A 880 -0.69 -5.26 -35.16
N PHE A 881 -1.67 -5.34 -34.27
CA PHE A 881 -3.08 -5.48 -34.63
C PHE A 881 -3.91 -4.43 -33.88
N GLN A 882 -4.85 -3.82 -34.55
CA GLN A 882 -5.89 -3.04 -33.88
C GLN A 882 -6.96 -4.00 -33.36
N LEU A 883 -7.22 -3.97 -32.06
CA LEU A 883 -8.33 -4.69 -31.45
C LEU A 883 -9.62 -3.87 -31.65
N VAL A 884 -10.55 -4.40 -32.42
CA VAL A 884 -11.82 -3.73 -32.72
C VAL A 884 -12.92 -4.41 -31.94
N HIS A 885 -13.64 -3.65 -31.10
CA HIS A 885 -14.80 -4.13 -30.35
C HIS A 885 -16.07 -4.02 -31.20
N ASN A 886 -16.77 -5.13 -31.38
CA ASN A 886 -17.97 -5.22 -32.15
C ASN A 886 -19.22 -4.92 -31.29
N GLY A 887 -20.34 -4.60 -31.97
CA GLY A 887 -21.57 -4.20 -31.28
C GLY A 887 -22.28 -5.30 -30.49
N ASP A 888 -21.90 -6.57 -30.71
CA ASP A 888 -22.42 -7.76 -30.02
C ASP A 888 -21.57 -8.21 -28.83
N GLY A 889 -20.45 -7.51 -28.56
CA GLY A 889 -19.50 -7.80 -27.48
C GLY A 889 -18.32 -8.68 -27.92
N SER A 890 -18.27 -9.16 -29.16
CA SER A 890 -17.13 -9.84 -29.73
C SER A 890 -16.02 -8.86 -30.10
N VAL A 891 -14.85 -9.37 -30.46
CA VAL A 891 -13.71 -8.56 -30.97
C VAL A 891 -13.29 -9.04 -32.36
N SER A 892 -12.66 -8.13 -33.11
CA SER A 892 -11.97 -8.43 -34.36
C SER A 892 -10.55 -7.89 -34.32
N LEU A 893 -9.61 -8.62 -34.88
CA LEU A 893 -8.22 -8.21 -35.01
C LEU A 893 -7.98 -7.63 -36.39
N LYS A 894 -7.56 -6.36 -36.49
CA LYS A 894 -7.22 -5.71 -37.75
C LYS A 894 -5.72 -5.56 -37.86
N SER A 895 -5.09 -6.21 -38.81
CA SER A 895 -3.66 -6.14 -39.03
C SER A 895 -3.23 -4.72 -39.45
N MET A 896 -2.23 -4.17 -38.74
CA MET A 896 -1.73 -2.82 -39.04
C MET A 896 -0.89 -2.76 -40.33
N ILE A 897 -0.40 -3.90 -40.83
CA ILE A 897 0.47 -3.89 -42.01
C ILE A 897 -0.29 -3.80 -43.33
N ASN A 898 -1.46 -4.43 -43.44
CA ASN A 898 -2.27 -4.40 -44.67
C ASN A 898 -3.65 -3.76 -44.46
N GLY A 899 -4.09 -3.52 -43.22
CA GLY A 899 -5.37 -2.94 -42.87
C GLY A 899 -6.57 -3.89 -43.04
N ASP A 900 -6.31 -5.22 -43.17
CA ASP A 900 -7.34 -6.23 -43.29
C ASP A 900 -7.61 -6.92 -41.95
N TYR A 901 -8.82 -7.44 -41.78
CA TYR A 901 -9.24 -8.22 -40.63
C TYR A 901 -8.73 -9.66 -40.67
N VAL A 902 -8.32 -10.16 -39.50
CA VAL A 902 -7.98 -11.59 -39.32
C VAL A 902 -9.23 -12.44 -39.42
N THR A 903 -9.17 -13.43 -40.26
CA THR A 903 -10.28 -14.32 -40.60
C THR A 903 -9.96 -15.74 -40.15
N ALA A 904 -10.86 -16.42 -39.46
CA ALA A 904 -10.86 -17.88 -39.29
C ALA A 904 -11.35 -18.53 -40.58
N GLU A 905 -10.44 -18.68 -41.53
CA GLU A 905 -10.73 -19.03 -42.92
C GLU A 905 -11.44 -20.37 -43.04
N ASN A 906 -12.32 -20.52 -44.07
CA ASN A 906 -13.09 -21.73 -44.32
C ASN A 906 -13.91 -22.19 -43.11
N ALA A 907 -14.58 -21.22 -42.43
CA ALA A 907 -15.32 -21.45 -41.18
C ALA A 907 -14.43 -22.11 -40.09
N GLY A 908 -13.17 -21.64 -39.93
CA GLY A 908 -12.23 -22.12 -38.92
C GLY A 908 -11.50 -23.41 -39.27
N ALA A 909 -11.78 -24.04 -40.41
CA ALA A 909 -11.10 -25.27 -40.84
C ALA A 909 -9.70 -25.03 -41.42
N ASP A 910 -9.42 -23.82 -41.87
CA ASP A 910 -8.12 -23.40 -42.39
C ASP A 910 -7.44 -22.37 -41.42
N PRO A 911 -6.12 -22.18 -41.54
CA PRO A 911 -5.38 -21.23 -40.69
C PRO A 911 -5.90 -19.79 -40.75
N LEU A 912 -5.72 -19.05 -39.63
CA LEU A 912 -6.08 -17.64 -39.55
C LEU A 912 -5.20 -16.80 -40.47
N ILE A 913 -5.79 -15.86 -41.23
CA ILE A 913 -5.12 -14.98 -42.17
C ILE A 913 -5.78 -13.60 -42.18
N ALA A 914 -4.98 -12.52 -42.30
CA ALA A 914 -5.45 -11.15 -42.38
C ALA A 914 -5.79 -10.77 -43.82
N ASN A 915 -6.99 -11.11 -44.32
CA ASN A 915 -7.35 -11.01 -45.74
C ASN A 915 -8.79 -10.52 -46.02
N ARG A 916 -9.47 -9.94 -45.01
CA ARG A 916 -10.86 -9.40 -45.23
C ARG A 916 -10.91 -7.90 -44.91
N THR A 917 -11.67 -7.19 -45.75
CA THR A 917 -11.86 -5.75 -45.58
C THR A 917 -13.09 -5.39 -44.74
N THR A 918 -13.94 -6.38 -44.41
CA THR A 918 -15.15 -6.22 -43.60
C THR A 918 -15.26 -7.31 -42.55
N ILE A 919 -15.93 -7.01 -41.44
CA ILE A 919 -16.19 -7.95 -40.36
C ILE A 919 -17.43 -8.76 -40.70
N GLY A 920 -17.37 -10.07 -40.51
CA GLY A 920 -18.44 -11.03 -40.51
C GLY A 920 -18.16 -12.14 -39.49
N PRO A 921 -18.97 -13.20 -39.40
CA PRO A 921 -18.83 -14.24 -38.38
C PRO A 921 -17.48 -14.97 -38.36
N TRP A 922 -16.71 -14.87 -39.43
CA TRP A 922 -15.36 -15.48 -39.46
C TRP A 922 -14.25 -14.55 -38.95
N GLU A 923 -14.52 -13.26 -38.81
CA GLU A 923 -13.64 -12.21 -38.29
C GLU A 923 -13.97 -11.84 -36.85
N GLU A 924 -14.99 -12.47 -36.24
CA GLU A 924 -15.46 -12.23 -34.88
C GLU A 924 -14.95 -13.33 -33.95
N PHE A 925 -14.44 -12.90 -32.79
CA PHE A 925 -13.90 -13.77 -31.75
C PHE A 925 -14.45 -13.31 -30.39
N ASP A 926 -14.83 -14.28 -29.53
CA ASP A 926 -14.95 -13.95 -28.09
C ASP A 926 -13.55 -13.81 -27.53
N LEU A 927 -13.25 -12.68 -26.90
CA LEU A 927 -12.01 -12.46 -26.18
C LEU A 927 -12.22 -12.93 -24.73
N ILE A 928 -11.41 -13.89 -24.30
CA ILE A 928 -11.51 -14.51 -22.98
C ILE A 928 -10.26 -14.13 -22.23
N ASP A 929 -10.43 -13.61 -21.04
CA ASP A 929 -9.37 -13.28 -20.09
C ASP A 929 -9.14 -14.54 -19.23
N ASP A 930 -7.92 -15.13 -19.27
CA ASP A 930 -7.61 -16.45 -18.71
C ASP A 930 -6.98 -16.40 -17.32
#